data_e14e579ff8fd72e7bd2966d8c878ab5b
#
_entry.id   e14e579ff8fd72e7bd2966d8c878ab5b
#
_cell.length_a   1.000
_cell.length_b   1.000
_cell.length_c   1.000
_cell.angle_alpha   90.00
_cell.angle_beta   90.00
_cell.angle_gamma   90.00
#
_symmetry.space_group_name_H-M   'P 1'
#
loop_
_entity.id
_entity.type
_entity.pdbx_description
1 polymer ?
#
loop_
_entity_poly.entity_id
_entity_poly.type
_entity_poly.pdbx_seq_one_letter_code
_entity_poly.pdbx_strand_id
1 'polypeptide(L)'
;MIRITLRGLLTRKLRSSLTAIAIVLGVAMVSGTYVLTDTINHSFDSLYQQIYKGTDAYISGRSIVKDNMSGMNLAPSFPQSLLGNVRSAGDVQSAIGGVQSLTCSVVGKNGKVIVNGGAPTLGVSIDNSVRALRTVTLVSGAWPKAGEVVIDQGTAEKGGYTVGERAGILTSGPVRKMRLSGIFRFGQSNGMMGATLAGFDLATAQQLFDRPGKLDSIQVVAKPGVSPARLVKQLRSELPKSVTVRTGTQEASKATSDTSKQISAIQYFLLAFAGIALFVGSFVIINTLSITVAQRTREFATLRTLGGSRVQVLGSILIEALIVGVIASIFGLLLGFGLAIGLMSLFKSLGLELPKNAFVVEPRTIYVAMLVGILVTLFASIRPALRATRVPPIAAVREGAVLPPSRFHRFRTAGSLGLTILGFVLLLVGLFAKDLTTSEILSTLGGGAVLIFIGVALVSARVIKPIATAVHPVGMVAVTLLSIVVWPLSFLFWLIRRALRRGPEFPSVMPDRSMNRLALENSGRSPERTASSAAALMIGLALVTLVAVLAASIIGSFKGAVDAIFTGNYAITPVNQTSVTGVPIAAAKAAARVRGVEAISSVRAGFGLVYGKSTMVTAVDGQPSQVFRLVWKTGSESTLDSLGANGAIVTDAFAKSHHLQPHSPLTVVTPAGKTLDLSVSGIFKPPTGGSAFGDVTFSAKTFDANFQDPTNMYTLLKMAGGGTEANSKALDTALAGFPNAQAQTRQQFVDSQSAQLNPILMVLYVLLVFSIFISVVGIIVMLVLTIYERTREIGMLRAIGITQRQTRRMIRHEAVITALIGGALGIGLGLIFGVLLVHRMPYVSFYLPVSQLILCGVAAVVIGIVAAIFPARRAAKLNVLEALQYE
;
A
#
# COMPACT_ATOMS: atom_id res chain seq x y z
N MET A 1 4.79 4.97 47.24
CA MET A 1 5.18 5.39 45.87
C MET A 1 4.01 5.38 44.89
N ILE A 2 3.27 4.28 44.70
CA ILE A 2 2.17 4.20 43.72
C ILE A 2 1.09 5.28 43.92
N ARG A 3 0.66 5.56 45.16
CA ARG A 3 -0.31 6.62 45.44
C ARG A 3 0.18 8.03 45.10
N ILE A 4 1.48 8.29 45.27
CA ILE A 4 2.10 9.58 44.92
C ILE A 4 2.16 9.73 43.40
N THR A 5 2.49 8.65 42.67
CA THR A 5 2.55 8.61 41.21
C THR A 5 1.17 8.84 40.59
N LEU A 6 0.12 8.17 41.09
CA LEU A 6 -1.26 8.33 40.64
C LEU A 6 -1.80 9.75 40.85
N ARG A 7 -1.58 10.35 42.03
CA ARG A 7 -1.94 11.75 42.32
C ARG A 7 -1.17 12.70 41.38
N GLY A 8 0.11 12.44 41.12
CA GLY A 8 0.93 13.23 40.19
C GLY A 8 0.42 13.22 38.75
N LEU A 9 -0.09 12.07 38.28
CA LEU A 9 -0.73 11.95 36.95
C LEU A 9 -2.03 12.77 36.85
N LEU A 10 -2.87 12.71 37.90
CA LEU A 10 -4.15 13.41 37.95
C LEU A 10 -4.02 14.93 38.03
N THR A 11 -2.95 15.45 38.62
CA THR A 11 -2.69 16.90 38.68
C THR A 11 -2.14 17.47 37.37
N ARG A 12 -1.58 16.62 36.49
CA ARG A 12 -0.92 17.01 35.21
C ARG A 12 -1.63 16.47 33.98
N LYS A 13 -2.96 16.44 34.01
CA LYS A 13 -3.83 15.82 32.99
C LYS A 13 -3.44 16.15 31.54
N LEU A 14 -3.14 17.43 31.24
CA LEU A 14 -2.85 17.86 29.86
C LEU A 14 -1.55 17.25 29.30
N ARG A 15 -0.51 17.09 30.12
CA ARG A 15 0.76 16.49 29.67
C ARG A 15 0.62 15.01 29.44
N SER A 16 0.04 14.33 30.42
CA SER A 16 -0.19 12.88 30.34
C SER A 16 -1.08 12.52 29.15
N SER A 17 -2.12 13.32 28.87
CA SER A 17 -2.99 13.11 27.70
C SER A 17 -2.26 13.36 26.38
N LEU A 18 -1.44 14.40 26.27
CA LEU A 18 -0.66 14.67 25.04
C LEU A 18 0.37 13.56 24.76
N THR A 19 1.04 13.05 25.81
CA THR A 19 1.95 11.90 25.68
C THR A 19 1.19 10.64 25.28
N ALA A 20 0.03 10.40 25.94
CA ALA A 20 -0.83 9.25 25.63
C ALA A 20 -1.33 9.27 24.17
N ILE A 21 -1.72 10.42 23.62
CA ILE A 21 -2.20 10.53 22.24
C ILE A 21 -1.14 10.01 21.24
N ALA A 22 0.13 10.34 21.43
CA ALA A 22 1.19 9.86 20.54
C ALA A 22 1.31 8.32 20.56
N ILE A 23 1.15 7.70 21.73
CA ILE A 23 1.16 6.25 21.88
C ILE A 23 -0.10 5.64 21.29
N VAL A 24 -1.27 6.23 21.60
CA VAL A 24 -2.57 5.81 21.07
C VAL A 24 -2.55 5.71 19.57
N LEU A 25 -2.03 6.72 18.86
CA LEU A 25 -1.95 6.73 17.39
C LEU A 25 -1.02 5.64 16.85
N GLY A 26 0.16 5.46 17.47
CA GLY A 26 1.08 4.40 17.06
C GLY A 26 0.49 3.00 17.28
N VAL A 27 -0.10 2.75 18.43
CA VAL A 27 -0.76 1.48 18.75
C VAL A 27 -2.00 1.27 17.87
N ALA A 28 -2.76 2.32 17.56
CA ALA A 28 -3.92 2.25 16.67
C ALA A 28 -3.53 1.81 15.25
N MET A 29 -2.39 2.28 14.75
CA MET A 29 -1.89 1.81 13.45
C MET A 29 -1.51 0.33 13.47
N VAL A 30 -0.85 -0.15 14.54
CA VAL A 30 -0.51 -1.57 14.70
C VAL A 30 -1.77 -2.41 14.79
N SER A 31 -2.65 -2.09 15.74
CA SER A 31 -3.88 -2.87 15.98
C SER A 31 -4.83 -2.81 14.79
N GLY A 32 -4.98 -1.63 14.15
CA GLY A 32 -5.80 -1.48 12.94
C GLY A 32 -5.29 -2.31 11.77
N THR A 33 -3.97 -2.42 11.60
CA THR A 33 -3.36 -3.29 10.60
C THR A 33 -3.68 -4.76 10.87
N TYR A 34 -3.49 -5.23 12.10
CA TYR A 34 -3.79 -6.61 12.46
C TYR A 34 -5.29 -6.92 12.32
N VAL A 35 -6.18 -6.08 12.86
CA VAL A 35 -7.64 -6.27 12.73
C VAL A 35 -8.06 -6.34 11.27
N LEU A 36 -7.53 -5.45 10.42
CA LEU A 36 -7.81 -5.46 8.99
C LEU A 36 -7.36 -6.76 8.33
N THR A 37 -6.09 -7.14 8.53
CA THR A 37 -5.52 -8.32 7.87
C THR A 37 -6.08 -9.63 8.41
N ASP A 38 -6.36 -9.72 9.72
CA ASP A 38 -7.00 -10.88 10.34
C ASP A 38 -8.43 -11.06 9.83
N THR A 39 -9.19 -9.95 9.71
CA THR A 39 -10.55 -9.98 9.13
C THR A 39 -10.53 -10.45 7.69
N ILE A 40 -9.60 -9.96 6.86
CA ILE A 40 -9.47 -10.38 5.47
C ILE A 40 -9.08 -11.86 5.39
N ASN A 41 -8.06 -12.30 6.13
CA ASN A 41 -7.62 -13.71 6.14
C ASN A 41 -8.71 -14.65 6.61
N HIS A 42 -9.43 -14.31 7.68
CA HIS A 42 -10.54 -15.13 8.19
C HIS A 42 -11.68 -15.22 7.18
N SER A 43 -11.94 -14.13 6.46
CA SER A 43 -12.98 -14.09 5.42
C SER A 43 -12.62 -15.03 4.26
N PHE A 44 -11.36 -15.03 3.81
CA PHE A 44 -10.88 -15.95 2.77
C PHE A 44 -10.90 -17.40 3.26
N ASP A 45 -10.45 -17.66 4.49
CA ASP A 45 -10.45 -19.00 5.06
C ASP A 45 -11.87 -19.60 5.13
N SER A 46 -12.82 -18.82 5.65
CA SER A 46 -14.23 -19.24 5.71
C SER A 46 -14.82 -19.50 4.32
N LEU A 47 -14.45 -18.66 3.34
CA LEU A 47 -14.89 -18.83 1.96
C LEU A 47 -14.34 -20.14 1.35
N TYR A 48 -13.03 -20.40 1.47
CA TYR A 48 -12.43 -21.60 0.90
C TYR A 48 -12.91 -22.86 1.61
N GLN A 49 -13.08 -22.84 2.93
CA GLN A 49 -13.69 -23.96 3.66
C GLN A 49 -15.09 -24.24 3.17
N GLN A 50 -15.87 -23.21 2.83
CA GLN A 50 -17.22 -23.38 2.27
C GLN A 50 -17.20 -23.93 0.84
N ILE A 51 -16.29 -23.46 -0.02
CA ILE A 51 -16.15 -23.94 -1.42
C ILE A 51 -15.84 -25.44 -1.46
N TYR A 52 -14.98 -25.92 -0.54
CA TYR A 52 -14.56 -27.33 -0.50
C TYR A 52 -15.34 -28.16 0.51
N LYS A 53 -16.43 -27.62 1.08
CA LYS A 53 -17.27 -28.35 2.03
C LYS A 53 -17.85 -29.61 1.39
N GLY A 54 -17.74 -30.76 2.09
CA GLY A 54 -18.22 -32.07 1.60
C GLY A 54 -17.32 -32.73 0.56
N THR A 55 -16.19 -32.10 0.19
CA THR A 55 -15.20 -32.68 -0.72
C THR A 55 -14.19 -33.50 0.07
N ASP A 56 -14.21 -34.83 -0.04
CA ASP A 56 -13.26 -35.72 0.61
C ASP A 56 -11.93 -35.80 -0.17
N ALA A 57 -12.00 -35.80 -1.51
CA ALA A 57 -10.83 -35.63 -2.36
C ALA A 57 -11.09 -34.63 -3.49
N TYR A 58 -10.09 -33.81 -3.76
CA TYR A 58 -10.08 -32.84 -4.84
C TYR A 58 -8.93 -33.15 -5.81
N ILE A 59 -9.25 -33.28 -7.08
CA ILE A 59 -8.32 -33.61 -8.15
C ILE A 59 -8.22 -32.41 -9.06
N SER A 60 -7.03 -31.93 -9.33
CA SER A 60 -6.73 -30.85 -10.28
C SER A 60 -5.52 -31.17 -11.14
N GLY A 61 -5.39 -30.52 -12.27
CA GLY A 61 -4.16 -30.63 -13.06
C GLY A 61 -2.93 -30.23 -12.25
N ARG A 62 -1.80 -30.84 -12.52
CA ARG A 62 -0.53 -30.50 -11.87
C ARG A 62 0.12 -29.31 -12.57
N SER A 63 0.01 -28.12 -12.00
CA SER A 63 0.77 -26.98 -12.47
C SER A 63 2.23 -27.10 -12.06
N ILE A 64 3.14 -26.96 -13.02
CA ILE A 64 4.61 -26.97 -12.80
C ILE A 64 5.08 -25.53 -12.61
N VAL A 65 4.37 -24.56 -13.15
CA VAL A 65 4.67 -23.14 -13.12
C VAL A 65 3.86 -22.47 -12.02
N LYS A 66 4.50 -21.67 -11.18
CA LYS A 66 3.81 -20.82 -10.20
C LYS A 66 3.61 -19.44 -10.83
N ASP A 67 2.36 -18.98 -10.91
CA ASP A 67 2.08 -17.60 -11.20
C ASP A 67 2.37 -16.77 -9.94
N ASN A 68 3.49 -16.06 -9.96
CA ASN A 68 3.90 -15.22 -8.84
C ASN A 68 3.20 -13.85 -8.82
N MET A 69 2.52 -13.44 -9.91
CA MET A 69 1.84 -12.14 -10.00
C MET A 69 0.37 -12.21 -9.57
N SER A 70 -0.39 -13.17 -10.04
CA SER A 70 -1.80 -13.29 -9.68
C SER A 70 -2.04 -14.18 -8.45
N GLY A 71 -1.05 -14.98 -8.05
CA GLY A 71 -1.19 -15.98 -7.00
C GLY A 71 -2.17 -17.11 -7.35
N MET A 72 -2.78 -17.06 -8.51
CA MET A 72 -3.67 -18.09 -9.00
C MET A 72 -2.85 -19.18 -9.67
N ASN A 73 -2.83 -20.38 -9.09
CA ASN A 73 -2.32 -21.55 -9.78
C ASN A 73 -3.35 -21.97 -10.84
N LEU A 74 -3.16 -21.53 -12.07
CA LEU A 74 -3.91 -22.03 -13.22
C LEU A 74 -3.43 -23.46 -13.48
N ALA A 75 -4.14 -24.41 -12.87
CA ALA A 75 -3.89 -25.82 -13.11
C ALA A 75 -4.33 -26.16 -14.55
N PRO A 76 -3.52 -26.91 -15.33
CA PRO A 76 -3.91 -27.31 -16.66
C PRO A 76 -5.13 -28.24 -16.64
N SER A 77 -6.01 -28.10 -17.65
CA SER A 77 -7.13 -29.02 -17.82
C SER A 77 -6.64 -30.42 -18.20
N PHE A 78 -7.39 -31.43 -17.84
CA PHE A 78 -7.10 -32.84 -18.10
C PHE A 78 -8.31 -33.55 -18.76
N PRO A 79 -8.13 -34.71 -19.41
CA PRO A 79 -9.20 -35.41 -20.11
C PRO A 79 -10.38 -35.79 -19.22
N GLN A 80 -11.60 -35.60 -19.69
CA GLN A 80 -12.84 -35.94 -18.98
C GLN A 80 -12.97 -37.45 -18.72
N SER A 81 -12.29 -38.31 -19.49
CA SER A 81 -12.23 -39.77 -19.26
C SER A 81 -11.76 -40.15 -17.87
N LEU A 82 -10.91 -39.32 -17.25
CA LEU A 82 -10.45 -39.51 -15.87
C LEU A 82 -11.58 -39.52 -14.85
N LEU A 83 -12.70 -38.84 -15.11
CA LEU A 83 -13.88 -38.86 -14.24
C LEU A 83 -14.49 -40.26 -14.17
N GLY A 84 -14.50 -40.99 -15.28
CA GLY A 84 -14.93 -42.40 -15.31
C GLY A 84 -14.04 -43.27 -14.43
N ASN A 85 -12.75 -43.15 -14.54
CA ASN A 85 -11.79 -43.89 -13.73
C ASN A 85 -11.92 -43.56 -12.24
N VAL A 86 -12.14 -42.28 -11.90
CA VAL A 86 -12.38 -41.88 -10.50
C VAL A 86 -13.68 -42.46 -9.97
N ARG A 87 -14.78 -42.48 -10.74
CA ARG A 87 -16.05 -43.03 -10.34
C ARG A 87 -16.02 -44.56 -10.15
N SER A 88 -15.15 -45.26 -10.86
CA SER A 88 -14.97 -46.70 -10.73
C SER A 88 -14.06 -47.13 -9.57
N ALA A 89 -13.37 -46.18 -8.92
CA ALA A 89 -12.47 -46.48 -7.80
C ALA A 89 -13.26 -46.96 -6.57
N GLY A 90 -12.76 -48.00 -5.90
CA GLY A 90 -13.50 -48.79 -4.89
C GLY A 90 -14.03 -48.02 -3.70
N ASP A 91 -13.30 -46.98 -3.24
CA ASP A 91 -13.65 -46.15 -2.06
C ASP A 91 -14.44 -44.88 -2.42
N VAL A 92 -14.80 -44.64 -3.68
CA VAL A 92 -15.58 -43.50 -4.17
C VAL A 92 -17.08 -43.78 -4.10
N GLN A 93 -17.84 -42.86 -3.47
CA GLN A 93 -19.29 -42.88 -3.48
C GLN A 93 -19.81 -42.12 -4.71
N SER A 94 -19.31 -40.91 -4.94
CA SER A 94 -19.71 -40.08 -6.08
C SER A 94 -18.59 -39.10 -6.45
N ALA A 95 -18.56 -38.70 -7.71
CA ALA A 95 -17.62 -37.71 -8.20
C ALA A 95 -18.26 -36.83 -9.28
N ILE A 96 -17.99 -35.53 -9.23
CA ILE A 96 -18.41 -34.51 -10.21
C ILE A 96 -17.19 -33.82 -10.82
N GLY A 97 -17.25 -33.59 -12.14
CA GLY A 97 -16.23 -32.85 -12.87
C GLY A 97 -16.63 -31.38 -12.99
N GLY A 98 -15.65 -30.50 -12.94
CA GLY A 98 -15.84 -29.07 -13.06
C GLY A 98 -14.91 -28.44 -14.08
N VAL A 99 -15.42 -27.37 -14.73
CA VAL A 99 -14.67 -26.46 -15.61
C VAL A 99 -14.88 -25.03 -15.14
N GLN A 100 -13.81 -24.25 -15.17
CA GLN A 100 -13.86 -22.85 -14.80
C GLN A 100 -13.07 -21.97 -15.77
N SER A 101 -13.47 -20.71 -15.95
CA SER A 101 -12.74 -19.75 -16.75
C SER A 101 -12.75 -18.37 -16.10
N LEU A 102 -11.56 -17.74 -16.13
CA LEU A 102 -11.38 -16.35 -15.68
C LEU A 102 -11.74 -15.34 -16.78
N THR A 103 -11.98 -15.81 -18.02
CA THR A 103 -12.29 -14.94 -19.14
C THR A 103 -13.79 -14.69 -19.32
N CYS A 104 -14.64 -15.33 -18.46
CA CYS A 104 -16.10 -15.19 -18.55
C CYS A 104 -16.55 -13.95 -17.77
N SER A 105 -17.28 -13.06 -18.44
CA SER A 105 -17.82 -11.84 -17.82
C SER A 105 -19.31 -11.72 -18.09
N VAL A 106 -20.05 -11.14 -17.12
CA VAL A 106 -21.48 -10.82 -17.26
C VAL A 106 -21.61 -9.36 -17.70
N VAL A 107 -22.42 -9.12 -18.74
CA VAL A 107 -22.69 -7.78 -19.26
C VAL A 107 -24.02 -7.29 -18.70
N GLY A 108 -24.05 -6.12 -18.11
CA GLY A 108 -25.27 -5.51 -17.55
C GLY A 108 -26.25 -5.01 -18.64
N LYS A 109 -27.46 -4.66 -18.23
CA LYS A 109 -28.48 -4.10 -19.13
C LYS A 109 -28.04 -2.79 -19.82
N ASN A 110 -27.08 -2.07 -19.23
CA ASN A 110 -26.46 -0.87 -19.78
C ASN A 110 -25.41 -1.16 -20.89
N GLY A 111 -25.23 -2.42 -21.26
CA GLY A 111 -24.24 -2.85 -22.26
C GLY A 111 -22.79 -2.89 -21.76
N LYS A 112 -22.52 -2.59 -20.50
CA LYS A 112 -21.17 -2.61 -19.91
C LYS A 112 -20.95 -3.91 -19.12
N VAL A 113 -19.70 -4.37 -19.08
CA VAL A 113 -19.32 -5.50 -18.22
C VAL A 113 -19.53 -5.12 -16.75
N ILE A 114 -20.17 -6.02 -16.00
CA ILE A 114 -20.31 -5.88 -14.55
C ILE A 114 -18.97 -6.24 -13.91
N VAL A 115 -18.30 -5.22 -13.36
CA VAL A 115 -17.03 -5.38 -12.67
C VAL A 115 -17.11 -4.82 -11.26
N ASN A 116 -16.34 -5.39 -10.36
CA ASN A 116 -16.27 -4.98 -8.97
C ASN A 116 -14.80 -4.75 -8.61
N GLY A 117 -14.29 -3.55 -8.86
CA GLY A 117 -13.06 -3.01 -8.30
C GLY A 117 -11.83 -3.91 -8.29
N GLY A 118 -11.59 -4.69 -9.33
CA GLY A 118 -10.43 -5.58 -9.41
C GLY A 118 -10.70 -7.03 -8.99
N ALA A 119 -11.90 -7.34 -8.51
CA ALA A 119 -12.30 -8.73 -8.29
C ALA A 119 -12.46 -9.47 -9.63
N PRO A 120 -12.11 -10.77 -9.71
CA PRO A 120 -12.20 -11.54 -10.94
C PRO A 120 -13.64 -11.74 -11.39
N THR A 121 -13.80 -11.92 -12.69
CA THR A 121 -15.04 -12.42 -13.30
C THR A 121 -14.86 -13.91 -13.59
N LEU A 122 -15.76 -14.74 -13.12
CA LEU A 122 -15.62 -16.19 -13.15
C LEU A 122 -16.80 -16.82 -13.86
N GLY A 123 -16.52 -17.70 -14.81
CA GLY A 123 -17.47 -18.67 -15.32
C GLY A 123 -17.19 -20.05 -14.74
N VAL A 124 -18.19 -20.73 -14.24
CA VAL A 124 -18.05 -22.05 -13.64
C VAL A 124 -19.11 -23.03 -14.12
N SER A 125 -18.77 -24.29 -14.22
CA SER A 125 -19.81 -25.32 -14.36
C SER A 125 -20.40 -25.62 -12.99
N ILE A 126 -21.73 -25.75 -12.91
CA ILE A 126 -22.46 -26.09 -11.70
C ILE A 126 -23.14 -27.45 -11.91
N ASP A 127 -22.76 -28.42 -11.10
CA ASP A 127 -23.41 -29.75 -11.03
C ASP A 127 -24.00 -29.95 -9.61
N ASN A 128 -25.30 -29.99 -9.51
CA ASN A 128 -26.02 -30.17 -8.28
C ASN A 128 -26.55 -31.61 -8.07
N SER A 129 -26.09 -32.56 -8.88
CA SER A 129 -26.52 -33.98 -8.78
C SER A 129 -26.11 -34.60 -7.44
N VAL A 130 -24.96 -34.16 -6.87
CA VAL A 130 -24.44 -34.70 -5.61
C VAL A 130 -24.73 -33.72 -4.45
N ARG A 131 -25.68 -34.12 -3.56
CA ARG A 131 -26.12 -33.26 -2.45
C ARG A 131 -24.97 -32.83 -1.51
N ALA A 132 -24.03 -33.70 -1.24
CA ALA A 132 -22.91 -33.42 -0.34
C ALA A 132 -21.98 -32.29 -0.86
N LEU A 133 -21.90 -32.12 -2.18
CA LEU A 133 -21.04 -31.11 -2.85
C LEU A 133 -21.77 -29.81 -3.19
N ARG A 134 -23.01 -29.64 -2.72
CA ARG A 134 -23.76 -28.39 -2.95
C ARG A 134 -23.21 -27.26 -2.08
N THR A 135 -22.37 -26.43 -2.64
CA THR A 135 -21.75 -25.28 -1.94
C THR A 135 -22.51 -23.96 -2.19
N VAL A 136 -23.43 -23.96 -3.14
CA VAL A 136 -24.26 -22.83 -3.54
C VAL A 136 -25.73 -23.11 -3.31
N THR A 137 -26.51 -22.07 -2.97
CA THR A 137 -27.94 -22.15 -2.73
C THR A 137 -28.69 -21.31 -3.76
N LEU A 138 -29.70 -21.89 -4.40
CA LEU A 138 -30.58 -21.17 -5.31
C LEU A 138 -31.47 -20.22 -4.52
N VAL A 139 -31.48 -18.93 -4.92
CA VAL A 139 -32.31 -17.88 -4.31
C VAL A 139 -33.67 -17.80 -5.03
N SER A 140 -33.62 -17.86 -6.37
CA SER A 140 -34.83 -17.82 -7.22
C SER A 140 -34.55 -18.52 -8.56
N GLY A 141 -35.62 -19.05 -9.17
CA GLY A 141 -35.57 -19.72 -10.46
C GLY A 141 -35.15 -21.18 -10.37
N ALA A 142 -34.42 -21.67 -11.36
CA ALA A 142 -33.99 -23.07 -11.50
C ALA A 142 -32.49 -23.14 -11.88
N TRP A 143 -31.89 -24.32 -11.66
CA TRP A 143 -30.54 -24.61 -12.11
C TRP A 143 -30.44 -24.63 -13.64
N PRO A 144 -29.28 -24.25 -14.22
CA PRO A 144 -29.16 -24.07 -15.67
C PRO A 144 -29.24 -25.40 -16.41
N LYS A 145 -30.01 -25.39 -17.49
CA LYS A 145 -29.99 -26.43 -18.52
C LYS A 145 -29.07 -26.03 -19.64
N ALA A 146 -28.87 -26.91 -20.62
CA ALA A 146 -28.07 -26.63 -21.79
C ALA A 146 -28.47 -25.30 -22.45
N GLY A 147 -27.49 -24.40 -22.62
CA GLY A 147 -27.67 -23.05 -23.18
C GLY A 147 -28.28 -22.01 -22.23
N GLU A 148 -28.47 -22.32 -20.95
CA GLU A 148 -28.94 -21.39 -19.92
C GLU A 148 -27.80 -20.96 -19.00
N VAL A 149 -28.00 -19.88 -18.24
CA VAL A 149 -27.04 -19.34 -17.25
C VAL A 149 -27.72 -19.04 -15.94
N VAL A 150 -27.02 -19.26 -14.86
CA VAL A 150 -27.34 -18.73 -13.54
C VAL A 150 -26.24 -17.74 -13.11
N ILE A 151 -26.61 -16.69 -12.37
CA ILE A 151 -25.64 -15.70 -11.87
C ILE A 151 -25.78 -15.55 -10.35
N ASP A 152 -24.72 -15.10 -9.71
CA ASP A 152 -24.79 -14.80 -8.28
C ASP A 152 -25.68 -13.59 -8.00
N GLN A 153 -26.23 -13.51 -6.80
CA GLN A 153 -27.16 -12.46 -6.39
C GLN A 153 -26.53 -11.06 -6.50
N GLY A 154 -25.26 -10.90 -6.13
CA GLY A 154 -24.56 -9.61 -6.22
C GLY A 154 -24.43 -9.14 -7.67
N THR A 155 -24.14 -10.04 -8.59
CA THR A 155 -24.10 -9.78 -10.03
C THR A 155 -25.49 -9.45 -10.59
N ALA A 156 -26.54 -10.17 -10.12
CA ALA A 156 -27.92 -9.90 -10.54
C ALA A 156 -28.40 -8.51 -10.09
N GLU A 157 -28.15 -8.14 -8.84
CA GLU A 157 -28.49 -6.82 -8.28
C GLU A 157 -27.81 -5.67 -9.04
N LYS A 158 -26.53 -5.80 -9.34
CA LYS A 158 -25.77 -4.76 -10.08
C LYS A 158 -26.13 -4.66 -11.55
N GLY A 159 -26.44 -5.81 -12.19
CA GLY A 159 -26.85 -5.88 -13.57
C GLY A 159 -28.32 -5.52 -13.79
N GLY A 160 -29.11 -5.44 -12.68
CA GLY A 160 -30.55 -5.23 -12.74
C GLY A 160 -31.30 -6.40 -13.35
N TYR A 161 -30.80 -7.65 -13.19
CA TYR A 161 -31.37 -8.83 -13.78
C TYR A 161 -32.38 -9.54 -12.89
N THR A 162 -33.45 -10.05 -13.52
CA THR A 162 -34.43 -10.93 -12.93
C THR A 162 -34.49 -12.26 -13.67
N VAL A 163 -34.93 -13.31 -12.98
CA VAL A 163 -35.05 -14.65 -13.58
C VAL A 163 -36.00 -14.62 -14.78
N GLY A 164 -35.64 -15.32 -15.85
CA GLY A 164 -36.37 -15.38 -17.13
C GLY A 164 -35.86 -14.40 -18.18
N GLU A 165 -35.10 -13.36 -17.82
CA GLU A 165 -34.51 -12.42 -18.74
C GLU A 165 -33.29 -13.02 -19.49
N ARG A 166 -32.76 -12.31 -20.47
CA ARG A 166 -31.55 -12.71 -21.18
C ARG A 166 -30.36 -11.89 -20.68
N ALA A 167 -29.39 -12.56 -20.04
CA ALA A 167 -28.13 -11.96 -19.63
C ALA A 167 -27.08 -12.04 -20.76
N GLY A 168 -26.31 -10.99 -20.93
CA GLY A 168 -25.16 -10.99 -21.82
C GLY A 168 -23.98 -11.70 -21.16
N ILE A 169 -23.46 -12.73 -21.82
CA ILE A 169 -22.30 -13.49 -21.40
C ILE A 169 -21.18 -13.27 -22.41
N LEU A 170 -20.05 -12.82 -21.94
CA LEU A 170 -18.84 -12.59 -22.72
C LEU A 170 -17.79 -13.63 -22.31
N THR A 171 -17.17 -14.26 -23.29
CA THR A 171 -16.04 -15.20 -23.13
C THR A 171 -14.94 -14.84 -24.15
N SER A 172 -14.33 -15.78 -24.83
CA SER A 172 -13.34 -15.59 -25.89
C SER A 172 -13.91 -14.97 -27.18
N GLY A 173 -15.23 -15.02 -27.38
CA GLY A 173 -15.95 -14.47 -28.52
C GLY A 173 -16.80 -13.24 -28.18
N PRO A 174 -17.65 -12.76 -29.13
CA PRO A 174 -18.57 -11.66 -28.86
C PRO A 174 -19.66 -12.07 -27.87
N VAL A 175 -20.29 -11.05 -27.25
CA VAL A 175 -21.35 -11.24 -26.25
C VAL A 175 -22.47 -12.16 -26.77
N ARG A 176 -22.78 -13.19 -26.02
CA ARG A 176 -23.91 -14.10 -26.26
C ARG A 176 -25.03 -13.81 -25.26
N LYS A 177 -26.26 -13.62 -25.72
CA LYS A 177 -27.43 -13.44 -24.85
C LYS A 177 -27.98 -14.81 -24.49
N MET A 178 -27.85 -15.20 -23.21
CA MET A 178 -28.32 -16.47 -22.66
C MET A 178 -29.49 -16.25 -21.73
N ARG A 179 -30.42 -17.19 -21.64
CA ARG A 179 -31.57 -17.14 -20.70
C ARG A 179 -31.05 -17.30 -19.28
N LEU A 180 -31.41 -16.37 -18.41
CA LEU A 180 -31.15 -16.44 -16.96
C LEU A 180 -32.19 -17.34 -16.33
N SER A 181 -31.78 -18.58 -16.00
CA SER A 181 -32.70 -19.58 -15.38
C SER A 181 -32.85 -19.42 -13.88
N GLY A 182 -31.84 -18.85 -13.20
CA GLY A 182 -31.86 -18.67 -11.76
C GLY A 182 -30.78 -17.74 -11.21
N ILE A 183 -30.97 -17.36 -9.98
CA ILE A 183 -30.06 -16.56 -9.18
C ILE A 183 -29.62 -17.36 -7.96
N PHE A 184 -28.33 -17.43 -7.68
CA PHE A 184 -27.77 -18.20 -6.58
C PHE A 184 -26.93 -17.35 -5.62
N ARG A 185 -26.62 -17.89 -4.45
CA ARG A 185 -25.70 -17.28 -3.48
C ARG A 185 -24.76 -18.32 -2.88
N PHE A 186 -23.61 -17.84 -2.37
CA PHE A 186 -22.68 -18.64 -1.58
C PHE A 186 -23.03 -18.52 -0.09
N GLY A 187 -23.64 -19.56 0.49
CA GLY A 187 -24.03 -19.57 1.90
C GLY A 187 -24.85 -18.35 2.29
N GLN A 188 -24.35 -17.52 3.20
CA GLN A 188 -24.97 -16.26 3.66
C GLN A 188 -24.51 -15.03 2.83
N SER A 189 -23.57 -15.18 1.91
CA SER A 189 -23.02 -14.07 1.13
C SER A 189 -23.73 -13.93 -0.21
N ASN A 190 -24.03 -12.69 -0.62
CA ASN A 190 -24.66 -12.39 -1.92
C ASN A 190 -23.74 -12.64 -3.12
N GLY A 191 -22.43 -12.84 -2.89
CA GLY A 191 -21.46 -13.07 -3.92
C GLY A 191 -20.11 -13.53 -3.36
N MET A 192 -19.19 -13.90 -4.23
CA MET A 192 -17.85 -14.37 -3.89
C MET A 192 -16.89 -13.18 -3.84
N MET A 193 -16.91 -12.40 -2.73
CA MET A 193 -15.91 -11.33 -2.47
C MET A 193 -15.82 -10.26 -3.56
N GLY A 194 -16.95 -9.85 -4.12
CA GLY A 194 -16.99 -8.90 -5.22
C GLY A 194 -16.75 -9.54 -6.60
N ALA A 195 -16.31 -10.80 -6.69
CA ALA A 195 -16.26 -11.51 -7.96
C ALA A 195 -17.65 -11.60 -8.59
N THR A 196 -17.74 -11.46 -9.91
CA THR A 196 -18.94 -11.74 -10.67
C THR A 196 -18.91 -13.20 -11.14
N LEU A 197 -19.99 -13.91 -10.91
CA LEU A 197 -20.07 -15.35 -11.18
C LEU A 197 -21.19 -15.65 -12.16
N ALA A 198 -20.85 -16.42 -13.21
CA ALA A 198 -21.78 -17.03 -14.12
C ALA A 198 -21.66 -18.56 -14.06
N GLY A 199 -22.76 -19.24 -13.78
CA GLY A 199 -22.83 -20.71 -13.69
C GLY A 199 -23.56 -21.32 -14.88
N PHE A 200 -23.04 -22.44 -15.38
CA PHE A 200 -23.56 -23.17 -16.53
C PHE A 200 -23.62 -24.66 -16.22
N ASP A 201 -24.37 -25.40 -17.00
CA ASP A 201 -24.21 -26.87 -17.07
C ASP A 201 -22.83 -27.21 -17.65
N LEU A 202 -22.32 -28.41 -17.35
CA LEU A 202 -20.96 -28.81 -17.74
C LEU A 202 -20.73 -28.73 -19.25
N ALA A 203 -21.68 -29.22 -20.07
CA ALA A 203 -21.52 -29.24 -21.52
C ALA A 203 -21.48 -27.82 -22.12
N THR A 204 -22.36 -26.94 -21.64
CA THR A 204 -22.35 -25.51 -22.04
C THR A 204 -21.07 -24.82 -21.58
N ALA A 205 -20.59 -25.07 -20.36
CA ALA A 205 -19.32 -24.51 -19.86
C ALA A 205 -18.13 -24.97 -20.71
N GLN A 206 -18.06 -26.25 -21.05
CA GLN A 206 -16.98 -26.78 -21.91
C GLN A 206 -16.96 -26.14 -23.30
N GLN A 207 -18.13 -25.88 -23.89
CA GLN A 207 -18.23 -25.21 -25.18
C GLN A 207 -17.89 -23.73 -25.11
N LEU A 208 -18.35 -23.02 -24.05
CA LEU A 208 -18.12 -21.59 -23.86
C LEU A 208 -16.65 -21.28 -23.56
N PHE A 209 -15.96 -22.18 -22.88
CA PHE A 209 -14.58 -22.01 -22.44
C PHE A 209 -13.56 -22.72 -23.34
N ASP A 210 -14.01 -23.22 -24.51
CA ASP A 210 -13.18 -23.94 -25.48
C ASP A 210 -12.43 -25.14 -24.89
N ARG A 211 -13.17 -25.96 -24.11
CA ARG A 211 -12.64 -27.16 -23.41
C ARG A 211 -13.44 -28.43 -23.65
N PRO A 212 -13.79 -28.76 -24.90
CA PRO A 212 -14.57 -29.97 -25.17
C PRO A 212 -13.84 -31.22 -24.68
N GLY A 213 -14.53 -32.04 -23.88
CA GLY A 213 -13.96 -33.29 -23.33
C GLY A 213 -12.84 -33.13 -22.30
N LYS A 214 -12.65 -31.93 -21.73
CA LYS A 214 -11.66 -31.64 -20.66
C LYS A 214 -12.33 -31.15 -19.38
N LEU A 215 -11.65 -31.37 -18.27
CA LEU A 215 -12.04 -30.90 -16.93
C LEU A 215 -10.86 -30.15 -16.30
N ASP A 216 -11.17 -29.21 -15.40
CA ASP A 216 -10.17 -28.50 -14.60
C ASP A 216 -10.08 -29.06 -13.20
N SER A 217 -11.18 -29.68 -12.72
CA SER A 217 -11.23 -30.28 -11.39
C SER A 217 -12.22 -31.46 -11.34
N ILE A 218 -11.98 -32.37 -10.38
CA ILE A 218 -12.95 -33.37 -9.97
C ILE A 218 -13.07 -33.28 -8.45
N GLN A 219 -14.30 -33.13 -7.95
CA GLN A 219 -14.64 -33.22 -6.54
C GLN A 219 -15.20 -34.61 -6.26
N VAL A 220 -14.73 -35.24 -5.20
CA VAL A 220 -15.03 -36.64 -4.87
C VAL A 220 -15.58 -36.73 -3.47
N VAL A 221 -16.65 -37.56 -3.29
CA VAL A 221 -17.19 -37.94 -2.00
C VAL A 221 -16.82 -39.41 -1.73
N ALA A 222 -16.28 -39.68 -0.56
CA ALA A 222 -15.91 -41.01 -0.11
C ALA A 222 -17.14 -41.86 0.26
N LYS A 223 -17.03 -43.18 0.18
CA LYS A 223 -18.01 -44.09 0.77
C LYS A 223 -18.04 -43.95 2.29
N PRO A 224 -19.20 -44.19 2.94
CA PRO A 224 -19.29 -44.20 4.40
C PRO A 224 -18.19 -45.07 5.05
N GLY A 225 -17.50 -44.52 6.06
CA GLY A 225 -16.42 -45.22 6.76
C GLY A 225 -15.02 -45.08 6.13
N VAL A 226 -14.90 -44.50 4.95
CA VAL A 226 -13.59 -44.25 4.31
C VAL A 226 -13.11 -42.84 4.70
N SER A 227 -11.91 -42.76 5.28
CA SER A 227 -11.31 -41.45 5.60
C SER A 227 -10.82 -40.75 4.35
N PRO A 228 -10.92 -39.40 4.28
CA PRO A 228 -10.39 -38.63 3.15
C PRO A 228 -8.91 -38.89 2.84
N ALA A 229 -8.09 -39.12 3.86
CA ALA A 229 -6.68 -39.45 3.69
C ALA A 229 -6.45 -40.78 2.98
N ARG A 230 -7.26 -41.81 3.31
CA ARG A 230 -7.22 -43.13 2.65
C ARG A 230 -7.65 -43.01 1.19
N LEU A 231 -8.75 -42.31 0.93
CA LEU A 231 -9.26 -42.06 -0.43
C LEU A 231 -8.19 -41.36 -1.29
N VAL A 232 -7.55 -40.31 -0.76
CA VAL A 232 -6.48 -39.56 -1.48
C VAL A 232 -5.27 -40.47 -1.77
N LYS A 233 -4.89 -41.35 -0.83
CA LYS A 233 -3.80 -42.31 -1.04
C LYS A 233 -4.09 -43.30 -2.17
N GLN A 234 -5.31 -43.84 -2.19
CA GLN A 234 -5.78 -44.74 -3.24
C GLN A 234 -5.80 -44.04 -4.60
N LEU A 235 -6.48 -42.87 -4.71
CA LEU A 235 -6.58 -42.18 -5.96
C LEU A 235 -5.23 -41.71 -6.52
N ARG A 236 -4.24 -41.41 -5.65
CA ARG A 236 -2.88 -41.07 -6.09
C ARG A 236 -2.15 -42.26 -6.75
N SER A 237 -2.44 -43.49 -6.34
CA SER A 237 -1.84 -44.68 -6.96
C SER A 237 -2.48 -45.07 -8.27
N GLU A 238 -3.76 -44.72 -8.47
CA GLU A 238 -4.55 -45.09 -9.65
C GLU A 238 -4.52 -44.03 -10.77
N LEU A 239 -4.24 -42.78 -10.41
CA LEU A 239 -4.32 -41.66 -11.34
C LEU A 239 -2.93 -41.27 -11.90
N PRO A 240 -2.88 -40.73 -13.13
CA PRO A 240 -1.65 -40.29 -13.74
C PRO A 240 -0.95 -39.16 -12.99
N LYS A 241 0.39 -39.08 -13.07
CA LYS A 241 1.19 -38.03 -12.42
C LYS A 241 0.93 -36.62 -12.93
N SER A 242 0.17 -36.47 -14.00
CA SER A 242 -0.27 -35.16 -14.55
C SER A 242 -1.35 -34.46 -13.71
N VAL A 243 -1.98 -35.18 -12.75
CA VAL A 243 -2.93 -34.60 -11.83
C VAL A 243 -2.41 -34.64 -10.39
N THR A 244 -2.96 -33.77 -9.57
CA THR A 244 -2.69 -33.67 -8.14
C THR A 244 -3.94 -34.05 -7.39
N VAL A 245 -3.84 -34.91 -6.38
CA VAL A 245 -4.95 -35.32 -5.52
C VAL A 245 -4.69 -34.83 -4.09
N ARG A 246 -5.64 -34.08 -3.51
CA ARG A 246 -5.58 -33.60 -2.12
C ARG A 246 -6.92 -33.79 -1.45
N THR A 247 -6.97 -33.73 -0.12
CA THR A 247 -8.25 -33.64 0.57
C THR A 247 -8.85 -32.24 0.36
N GLY A 248 -10.17 -32.07 0.46
CA GLY A 248 -10.84 -30.78 0.38
C GLY A 248 -10.30 -29.81 1.42
N THR A 249 -10.01 -30.24 2.63
CA THR A 249 -9.40 -29.43 3.69
C THR A 249 -7.97 -28.98 3.35
N GLN A 250 -7.16 -29.87 2.75
CA GLN A 250 -5.81 -29.51 2.28
C GLN A 250 -5.86 -28.49 1.14
N GLU A 251 -6.82 -28.61 0.23
CA GLU A 251 -6.96 -27.63 -0.87
C GLU A 251 -7.47 -26.29 -0.36
N ALA A 252 -8.44 -26.27 0.56
CA ALA A 252 -8.89 -25.05 1.23
C ALA A 252 -7.75 -24.34 1.95
N SER A 253 -6.97 -25.09 2.77
CA SER A 253 -5.83 -24.52 3.51
C SER A 253 -4.72 -24.01 2.58
N LYS A 254 -4.49 -24.67 1.44
CA LYS A 254 -3.54 -24.21 0.42
C LYS A 254 -4.02 -22.90 -0.21
N ALA A 255 -5.27 -22.83 -0.63
CA ALA A 255 -5.85 -21.63 -1.22
C ALA A 255 -5.81 -20.44 -0.22
N THR A 256 -6.15 -20.67 1.06
CA THR A 256 -6.01 -19.68 2.14
C THR A 256 -4.54 -19.24 2.29
N SER A 257 -3.60 -20.18 2.33
CA SER A 257 -2.16 -19.87 2.47
C SER A 257 -1.62 -19.05 1.30
N ASP A 258 -1.99 -19.40 0.08
CA ASP A 258 -1.52 -18.69 -1.12
C ASP A 258 -2.10 -17.24 -1.16
N THR A 259 -3.37 -17.05 -0.78
CA THR A 259 -3.98 -15.73 -0.62
C THR A 259 -3.35 -14.94 0.54
N SER A 260 -3.12 -15.58 1.69
CA SER A 260 -2.49 -14.94 2.85
C SER A 260 -1.08 -14.42 2.57
N LYS A 261 -0.31 -15.09 1.68
CA LYS A 261 1.01 -14.60 1.26
C LYS A 261 0.93 -13.26 0.53
N GLN A 262 -0.10 -13.07 -0.30
CA GLN A 262 -0.32 -11.78 -0.99
C GLN A 262 -0.75 -10.70 0.01
N ILE A 263 -1.66 -11.04 0.93
CA ILE A 263 -2.11 -10.12 1.99
C ILE A 263 -0.96 -9.77 2.93
N SER A 264 -0.04 -10.68 3.19
CA SER A 264 1.14 -10.44 4.03
C SER A 264 2.03 -9.32 3.51
N ALA A 265 2.15 -9.16 2.19
CA ALA A 265 2.89 -8.04 1.61
C ALA A 265 2.26 -6.68 1.99
N ILE A 266 0.93 -6.58 1.91
CA ILE A 266 0.18 -5.40 2.35
C ILE A 266 0.33 -5.21 3.87
N GLN A 267 0.25 -6.29 4.64
CA GLN A 267 0.43 -6.25 6.09
C GLN A 267 1.81 -5.71 6.49
N TYR A 268 2.88 -6.23 5.92
CA TYR A 268 4.24 -5.72 6.20
C TYR A 268 4.40 -4.26 5.83
N PHE A 269 3.80 -3.85 4.74
CA PHE A 269 3.78 -2.46 4.31
C PHE A 269 3.06 -1.56 5.34
N LEU A 270 1.86 -1.92 5.77
CA LEU A 270 1.10 -1.20 6.79
C LEU A 270 1.84 -1.19 8.15
N LEU A 271 2.47 -2.31 8.54
CA LEU A 271 3.26 -2.40 9.76
C LEU A 271 4.52 -1.53 9.70
N ALA A 272 5.12 -1.33 8.53
CA ALA A 272 6.23 -0.40 8.37
C ALA A 272 5.79 1.05 8.71
N PHE A 273 4.63 1.47 8.23
CA PHE A 273 4.04 2.77 8.61
C PHE A 273 3.71 2.85 10.10
N ALA A 274 3.17 1.77 10.67
CA ALA A 274 2.92 1.68 12.11
C ALA A 274 4.23 1.78 12.91
N GLY A 275 5.31 1.15 12.45
CA GLY A 275 6.65 1.27 13.02
C GLY A 275 7.17 2.71 12.99
N ILE A 276 6.98 3.43 11.89
CA ILE A 276 7.33 4.85 11.77
C ILE A 276 6.50 5.70 12.73
N ALA A 277 5.19 5.45 12.82
CA ALA A 277 4.31 6.13 13.76
C ALA A 277 4.73 5.92 15.23
N LEU A 278 5.08 4.69 15.60
CA LEU A 278 5.62 4.35 16.92
C LEU A 278 6.98 5.00 17.18
N PHE A 279 7.83 5.06 16.17
CA PHE A 279 9.13 5.71 16.26
C PHE A 279 8.99 7.22 16.52
N VAL A 280 8.14 7.92 15.77
CA VAL A 280 7.83 9.34 16.01
C VAL A 280 7.19 9.51 17.40
N GLY A 281 6.25 8.63 17.77
CA GLY A 281 5.61 8.62 19.09
C GLY A 281 6.62 8.45 20.22
N SER A 282 7.56 7.51 20.12
CA SER A 282 8.61 7.30 21.13
C SER A 282 9.52 8.52 21.27
N PHE A 283 9.79 9.22 20.18
CA PHE A 283 10.55 10.46 20.21
C PHE A 283 9.84 11.57 20.97
N VAL A 284 8.53 11.70 20.78
CA VAL A 284 7.67 12.63 21.55
C VAL A 284 7.68 12.26 23.03
N ILE A 285 7.58 10.97 23.37
CA ILE A 285 7.59 10.46 24.76
C ILE A 285 8.92 10.78 25.44
N ILE A 286 10.05 10.45 24.79
CA ILE A 286 11.40 10.71 25.32
C ILE A 286 11.56 12.19 25.68
N ASN A 287 11.13 13.07 24.77
CA ASN A 287 11.26 14.52 24.97
C ASN A 287 10.34 15.01 26.10
N THR A 288 9.07 14.59 26.10
CA THR A 288 8.10 14.99 27.14
C THR A 288 8.52 14.54 28.54
N LEU A 289 8.96 13.27 28.67
CA LEU A 289 9.43 12.74 29.94
C LEU A 289 10.75 13.38 30.37
N SER A 290 11.68 13.66 29.45
CA SER A 290 12.94 14.35 29.77
C SER A 290 12.70 15.72 30.40
N ILE A 291 11.76 16.49 29.83
CA ILE A 291 11.39 17.82 30.37
C ILE A 291 10.64 17.67 31.70
N THR A 292 9.72 16.70 31.81
CA THR A 292 8.99 16.44 33.04
C THR A 292 9.94 16.07 34.19
N VAL A 293 10.94 15.23 33.91
CA VAL A 293 11.98 14.86 34.87
C VAL A 293 12.81 16.08 35.27
N ALA A 294 13.20 16.93 34.33
CA ALA A 294 13.96 18.17 34.61
C ALA A 294 13.18 19.11 35.53
N GLN A 295 11.88 19.28 35.32
CA GLN A 295 11.02 20.11 36.18
C GLN A 295 10.79 19.53 37.58
N ARG A 296 10.88 18.20 37.73
CA ARG A 296 10.73 17.50 39.00
C ARG A 296 12.07 17.27 39.76
N THR A 297 13.13 17.91 39.28
CA THR A 297 14.47 17.71 39.84
C THR A 297 14.52 18.02 41.37
N ARG A 298 13.88 19.13 41.78
CA ARG A 298 13.75 19.48 43.19
C ARG A 298 12.92 18.45 43.98
N GLU A 299 11.76 18.01 43.43
CA GLU A 299 10.93 16.96 44.08
C GLU A 299 11.74 15.67 44.32
N PHE A 300 12.51 15.23 43.30
CA PHE A 300 13.34 14.04 43.40
C PHE A 300 14.53 14.22 44.36
N ALA A 301 15.12 15.41 44.37
CA ALA A 301 16.19 15.74 45.33
C ALA A 301 15.64 15.72 46.74
N THR A 302 14.46 16.31 47.03
CA THR A 302 13.81 16.29 48.34
C THR A 302 13.44 14.87 48.79
N LEU A 303 12.91 14.04 47.88
CA LEU A 303 12.63 12.63 48.15
C LEU A 303 13.92 11.87 48.56
N ARG A 304 15.04 12.20 47.92
CA ARG A 304 16.34 11.59 48.24
C ARG A 304 16.93 12.09 49.54
N THR A 305 16.73 13.36 49.90
CA THR A 305 17.13 13.88 51.22
C THR A 305 16.32 13.23 52.36
N LEU A 306 15.05 12.85 52.07
CA LEU A 306 14.19 12.11 53.00
C LEU A 306 14.49 10.58 53.02
N GLY A 307 15.60 10.13 52.40
CA GLY A 307 16.04 8.74 52.42
C GLY A 307 15.57 7.88 51.25
N GLY A 308 14.92 8.45 50.23
CA GLY A 308 14.51 7.73 49.04
C GLY A 308 15.69 7.22 48.22
N SER A 309 15.69 5.91 47.85
CA SER A 309 16.75 5.31 47.06
C SER A 309 16.66 5.70 45.57
N ARG A 310 17.80 5.58 44.85
CA ARG A 310 17.83 5.77 43.37
C ARG A 310 16.84 4.85 42.62
N VAL A 311 16.71 3.61 43.12
CA VAL A 311 15.82 2.59 42.52
C VAL A 311 14.34 2.98 42.69
N GLN A 312 14.00 3.57 43.85
CA GLN A 312 12.65 4.05 44.16
C GLN A 312 12.24 5.22 43.23
N VAL A 313 13.18 6.16 42.97
CA VAL A 313 12.94 7.26 42.01
C VAL A 313 12.79 6.72 40.59
N LEU A 314 13.69 5.79 40.18
CA LEU A 314 13.60 5.11 38.90
C LEU A 314 12.25 4.40 38.75
N GLY A 315 11.89 3.58 39.75
CA GLY A 315 10.65 2.81 39.78
C GLY A 315 9.40 3.70 39.67
N SER A 316 9.39 4.87 40.34
CA SER A 316 8.24 5.78 40.26
C SER A 316 8.00 6.31 38.87
N ILE A 317 9.06 6.62 38.11
CA ILE A 317 8.95 7.12 36.72
C ILE A 317 8.56 5.98 35.78
N LEU A 318 9.11 4.77 35.95
CA LEU A 318 8.75 3.62 35.14
C LEU A 318 7.31 3.17 35.39
N ILE A 319 6.80 3.24 36.62
CA ILE A 319 5.39 2.96 36.92
C ILE A 319 4.48 4.02 36.30
N GLU A 320 4.87 5.30 36.34
CA GLU A 320 4.12 6.37 35.63
C GLU A 320 4.03 6.07 34.12
N ALA A 321 5.16 5.71 33.49
CA ALA A 321 5.23 5.34 32.10
C ALA A 321 4.40 4.09 31.77
N LEU A 322 4.44 3.07 32.65
CA LEU A 322 3.66 1.85 32.50
C LEU A 322 2.15 2.13 32.51
N ILE A 323 1.68 2.93 33.48
CA ILE A 323 0.25 3.29 33.59
C ILE A 323 -0.20 4.02 32.31
N VAL A 324 0.58 5.02 31.87
CA VAL A 324 0.28 5.76 30.63
C VAL A 324 0.31 4.82 29.44
N GLY A 325 1.30 3.92 29.36
CA GLY A 325 1.45 2.93 28.30
C GLY A 325 0.26 1.98 28.22
N VAL A 326 -0.20 1.43 29.36
CA VAL A 326 -1.37 0.53 29.40
C VAL A 326 -2.64 1.26 28.97
N ILE A 327 -2.92 2.43 29.54
CA ILE A 327 -4.12 3.22 29.20
C ILE A 327 -4.10 3.60 27.71
N ALA A 328 -2.96 4.09 27.23
CA ALA A 328 -2.82 4.47 25.83
C ALA A 328 -2.94 3.27 24.88
N SER A 329 -2.46 2.08 25.27
CA SER A 329 -2.60 0.86 24.49
C SER A 329 -4.06 0.43 24.35
N ILE A 330 -4.85 0.53 25.44
CA ILE A 330 -6.28 0.23 25.41
C ILE A 330 -7.02 1.19 24.44
N PHE A 331 -6.80 2.49 24.60
CA PHE A 331 -7.40 3.46 23.68
C PHE A 331 -6.88 3.32 22.24
N GLY A 332 -5.60 2.96 22.07
CA GLY A 332 -4.99 2.66 20.77
C GLY A 332 -5.64 1.44 20.10
N LEU A 333 -5.91 0.38 20.86
CA LEU A 333 -6.62 -0.79 20.35
C LEU A 333 -8.04 -0.42 19.87
N LEU A 334 -8.79 0.35 20.65
CA LEU A 334 -10.12 0.82 20.28
C LEU A 334 -10.11 1.74 19.05
N LEU A 335 -9.18 2.68 19.00
CA LEU A 335 -9.01 3.57 17.83
C LEU A 335 -8.55 2.79 16.59
N GLY A 336 -7.70 1.77 16.77
CA GLY A 336 -7.26 0.88 15.69
C GLY A 336 -8.40 0.07 15.10
N PHE A 337 -9.36 -0.35 15.90
CA PHE A 337 -10.60 -0.94 15.40
C PHE A 337 -11.36 0.05 14.50
N GLY A 338 -11.51 1.31 14.94
CA GLY A 338 -12.08 2.38 14.11
C GLY A 338 -11.30 2.64 12.82
N LEU A 339 -9.96 2.58 12.88
CA LEU A 339 -9.09 2.70 11.70
C LEU A 339 -9.30 1.56 10.71
N ALA A 340 -9.42 0.32 11.20
CA ALA A 340 -9.71 -0.84 10.35
C ALA A 340 -11.05 -0.68 9.62
N ILE A 341 -12.10 -0.20 10.31
CA ILE A 341 -13.40 0.13 9.70
C ILE A 341 -13.23 1.20 8.61
N GLY A 342 -12.48 2.26 8.90
CA GLY A 342 -12.20 3.34 7.95
C GLY A 342 -11.47 2.85 6.69
N LEU A 343 -10.44 2.00 6.85
CA LEU A 343 -9.71 1.40 5.74
C LEU A 343 -10.58 0.44 4.92
N MET A 344 -11.41 -0.37 5.57
CA MET A 344 -12.38 -1.23 4.87
C MET A 344 -13.38 -0.40 4.04
N SER A 345 -13.88 0.71 4.61
CA SER A 345 -14.76 1.64 3.88
C SER A 345 -14.06 2.28 2.69
N LEU A 346 -12.79 2.65 2.87
CA LEU A 346 -11.94 3.17 1.79
C LEU A 346 -11.77 2.13 0.68
N PHE A 347 -11.42 0.89 1.01
CA PHE A 347 -11.30 -0.18 0.02
C PHE A 347 -12.60 -0.39 -0.74
N LYS A 348 -13.74 -0.37 -0.03
CA LYS A 348 -15.05 -0.44 -0.67
C LYS A 348 -15.30 0.74 -1.62
N SER A 349 -14.93 1.97 -1.26
CA SER A 349 -15.08 3.15 -2.14
C SER A 349 -14.18 3.09 -3.38
N LEU A 350 -13.06 2.38 -3.28
CA LEU A 350 -12.16 2.07 -4.40
C LEU A 350 -12.65 0.87 -5.24
N GLY A 351 -13.82 0.31 -4.92
CA GLY A 351 -14.41 -0.81 -5.62
C GLY A 351 -13.90 -2.19 -5.17
N LEU A 352 -13.01 -2.26 -4.18
CA LEU A 352 -12.55 -3.52 -3.59
C LEU A 352 -13.58 -3.99 -2.55
N GLU A 353 -14.59 -4.73 -3.00
CA GLU A 353 -15.61 -5.30 -2.11
C GLU A 353 -15.03 -6.50 -1.34
N LEU A 354 -14.62 -6.24 -0.11
CA LEU A 354 -14.22 -7.29 0.83
C LEU A 354 -15.46 -7.97 1.43
N PRO A 355 -15.37 -9.25 1.84
CA PRO A 355 -16.53 -9.97 2.41
C PRO A 355 -17.12 -9.24 3.60
N LYS A 356 -18.44 -9.19 3.67
CA LYS A 356 -19.20 -8.59 4.79
C LYS A 356 -19.25 -9.56 6.00
N ASN A 357 -18.11 -10.06 6.44
CA ASN A 357 -18.05 -10.82 7.67
C ASN A 357 -17.88 -9.88 8.86
N ALA A 358 -18.26 -10.32 10.05
CA ALA A 358 -17.98 -9.60 11.27
C ALA A 358 -16.47 -9.35 11.41
N PHE A 359 -16.09 -8.19 11.94
CA PHE A 359 -14.70 -7.91 12.23
C PHE A 359 -14.14 -8.96 13.19
N VAL A 360 -13.01 -9.52 12.84
CA VAL A 360 -12.34 -10.54 13.64
C VAL A 360 -11.19 -9.86 14.39
N VAL A 361 -11.23 -9.94 15.70
CA VAL A 361 -10.16 -9.51 16.57
C VAL A 361 -9.51 -10.75 17.18
N GLU A 362 -8.40 -11.17 16.63
CA GLU A 362 -7.69 -12.31 17.17
C GLU A 362 -6.98 -11.95 18.50
N PRO A 363 -6.84 -12.88 19.44
CA PRO A 363 -6.14 -12.64 20.69
C PRO A 363 -4.73 -12.09 20.50
N ARG A 364 -4.02 -12.52 19.45
CA ARG A 364 -2.69 -12.01 19.10
C ARG A 364 -2.68 -10.50 18.88
N THR A 365 -3.71 -9.92 18.26
CA THR A 365 -3.83 -8.49 18.01
C THR A 365 -3.87 -7.71 19.32
N ILE A 366 -4.60 -8.22 20.32
CA ILE A 366 -4.67 -7.62 21.65
C ILE A 366 -3.31 -7.69 22.34
N TYR A 367 -2.68 -8.87 22.35
CA TYR A 367 -1.35 -9.04 22.99
C TYR A 367 -0.28 -8.18 22.32
N VAL A 368 -0.22 -8.17 20.97
CA VAL A 368 0.78 -7.39 20.24
C VAL A 368 0.56 -5.89 20.46
N ALA A 369 -0.66 -5.38 20.37
CA ALA A 369 -0.98 -3.98 20.59
C ALA A 369 -0.62 -3.52 22.01
N MET A 370 -0.98 -4.31 23.04
CA MET A 370 -0.64 -4.04 24.41
C MET A 370 0.88 -4.07 24.65
N LEU A 371 1.53 -5.14 24.18
CA LEU A 371 2.98 -5.32 24.35
C LEU A 371 3.78 -4.20 23.68
N VAL A 372 3.44 -3.87 22.43
CA VAL A 372 4.11 -2.81 21.66
C VAL A 372 3.95 -1.46 22.37
N GLY A 373 2.73 -1.08 22.77
CA GLY A 373 2.51 0.21 23.43
C GLY A 373 3.21 0.30 24.79
N ILE A 374 3.18 -0.76 25.59
CA ILE A 374 3.86 -0.82 26.88
C ILE A 374 5.38 -0.80 26.69
N LEU A 375 5.94 -1.64 25.82
CA LEU A 375 7.38 -1.70 25.59
C LEU A 375 7.93 -0.38 25.07
N VAL A 376 7.30 0.19 24.04
CA VAL A 376 7.72 1.48 23.47
C VAL A 376 7.73 2.57 24.54
N THR A 377 6.69 2.62 25.38
CA THR A 377 6.61 3.61 26.46
C THR A 377 7.68 3.40 27.51
N LEU A 378 7.92 2.16 27.94
CA LEU A 378 8.97 1.82 28.89
C LEU A 378 10.36 2.14 28.33
N PHE A 379 10.68 1.71 27.13
CA PHE A 379 11.98 2.01 26.50
C PHE A 379 12.21 3.51 26.34
N ALA A 380 11.20 4.26 25.89
CA ALA A 380 11.28 5.70 25.76
C ALA A 380 11.51 6.40 27.11
N SER A 381 11.01 5.83 28.21
CA SER A 381 11.13 6.38 29.56
C SER A 381 12.45 6.04 30.27
N ILE A 382 13.19 5.00 29.86
CA ILE A 382 14.42 4.55 30.51
C ILE A 382 15.47 5.68 30.61
N ARG A 383 15.77 6.35 29.50
CA ARG A 383 16.80 7.41 29.46
C ARG A 383 16.45 8.61 30.32
N PRO A 384 15.23 9.19 30.29
CA PRO A 384 14.80 10.23 31.25
C PRO A 384 14.83 9.76 32.69
N ALA A 385 14.36 8.55 32.97
CA ALA A 385 14.32 7.99 34.31
C ALA A 385 15.72 7.79 34.93
N LEU A 386 16.68 7.29 34.14
CA LEU A 386 18.09 7.19 34.55
C LEU A 386 18.72 8.56 34.83
N ARG A 387 18.34 9.60 34.08
CA ARG A 387 18.80 10.97 34.34
C ARG A 387 18.28 11.48 35.70
N ALA A 388 17.04 11.21 36.03
CA ALA A 388 16.44 11.56 37.32
C ALA A 388 17.22 10.99 38.54
N THR A 389 17.72 9.76 38.40
CA THR A 389 18.47 9.09 39.48
C THR A 389 19.85 9.69 39.73
N ARG A 390 20.40 10.47 38.78
CA ARG A 390 21.73 11.09 38.90
C ARG A 390 21.71 12.46 39.55
N VAL A 391 20.53 13.00 39.89
CA VAL A 391 20.39 14.28 40.57
C VAL A 391 20.94 14.18 41.99
N PRO A 392 21.95 14.98 42.39
CA PRO A 392 22.44 14.95 43.76
C PRO A 392 21.44 15.61 44.73
N PRO A 393 21.32 15.12 45.99
CA PRO A 393 20.41 15.69 46.96
C PRO A 393 20.61 17.20 47.22
N ILE A 394 21.88 17.66 47.20
CA ILE A 394 22.25 19.07 47.39
C ILE A 394 21.67 20.00 46.30
N ALA A 395 21.28 19.47 45.14
CA ALA A 395 20.63 20.26 44.06
C ALA A 395 19.24 20.81 44.50
N ALA A 396 18.63 20.26 45.56
CA ALA A 396 17.37 20.81 46.12
C ALA A 396 17.57 22.15 46.81
N VAL A 397 18.77 22.39 47.34
CA VAL A 397 19.09 23.55 48.19
C VAL A 397 19.78 24.66 47.38
N ARG A 398 20.47 24.35 46.30
CA ARG A 398 21.27 25.29 45.52
C ARG A 398 20.47 25.82 44.31
N GLU A 399 20.19 27.13 44.34
CA GLU A 399 19.61 27.79 43.18
C GLU A 399 20.56 27.76 41.96
N GLY A 400 20.06 27.42 40.77
CA GLY A 400 20.87 27.44 39.55
C GLY A 400 21.81 26.27 39.34
N ALA A 401 21.69 25.15 40.08
CA ALA A 401 22.51 23.96 39.83
C ALA A 401 22.27 23.34 38.48
N VAL A 402 23.12 23.70 37.49
CA VAL A 402 23.14 23.07 36.16
C VAL A 402 23.87 21.72 36.25
N LEU A 403 23.24 20.64 35.80
CA LEU A 403 23.88 19.33 35.74
C LEU A 403 25.16 19.41 34.88
N PRO A 404 26.31 18.92 35.35
CA PRO A 404 27.55 18.95 34.59
C PRO A 404 27.39 18.22 33.27
N PRO A 405 27.98 18.72 32.18
CA PRO A 405 27.92 18.06 30.86
C PRO A 405 28.52 16.66 30.98
N SER A 406 27.90 15.68 30.28
CA SER A 406 28.37 14.29 30.33
C SER A 406 29.79 14.19 29.73
N ARG A 407 30.64 13.30 30.27
CA ARG A 407 32.02 13.03 29.76
C ARG A 407 32.03 12.65 28.27
N PHE A 408 30.91 12.18 27.73
CA PHE A 408 30.72 11.80 26.32
C PHE A 408 30.30 12.96 25.40
N HIS A 409 30.17 14.19 25.91
CA HIS A 409 29.77 15.34 25.11
C HIS A 409 30.70 15.58 23.90
N ARG A 410 32.00 15.35 24.03
CA ARG A 410 33.01 15.45 22.97
C ARG A 410 32.78 14.46 21.82
N PHE A 411 32.34 13.24 22.14
CA PHE A 411 32.11 12.17 21.15
C PHE A 411 30.70 12.16 20.56
N ARG A 412 29.82 13.02 21.02
CA ARG A 412 28.42 13.06 20.60
C ARG A 412 28.27 13.34 19.10
N THR A 413 29.14 14.13 18.53
CA THR A 413 29.14 14.43 17.09
C THR A 413 29.66 13.27 16.26
N ALA A 414 30.83 12.76 16.64
CA ALA A 414 31.39 11.60 15.98
C ALA A 414 30.42 10.41 16.05
N GLY A 415 29.79 10.20 17.21
CA GLY A 415 28.78 9.17 17.42
C GLY A 415 27.52 9.37 16.56
N SER A 416 27.00 10.61 16.44
CA SER A 416 25.81 10.86 15.59
C SER A 416 26.13 10.74 14.11
N LEU A 417 27.30 11.19 13.68
CA LEU A 417 27.78 11.01 12.30
C LEU A 417 28.03 9.54 12.00
N GLY A 418 28.71 8.83 12.93
CA GLY A 418 28.92 7.38 12.80
C GLY A 418 27.61 6.60 12.69
N LEU A 419 26.59 6.97 13.48
CA LEU A 419 25.26 6.36 13.43
C LEU A 419 24.58 6.61 12.08
N THR A 420 24.70 7.82 11.55
CA THR A 420 24.16 8.18 10.23
C THR A 420 24.86 7.39 9.12
N ILE A 421 26.20 7.31 9.15
CA ILE A 421 27.00 6.56 8.18
C ILE A 421 26.64 5.06 8.27
N LEU A 422 26.57 4.49 9.48
CA LEU A 422 26.18 3.10 9.67
C LEU A 422 24.77 2.82 9.10
N GLY A 423 23.83 3.74 9.32
CA GLY A 423 22.50 3.66 8.75
C GLY A 423 22.52 3.67 7.21
N PHE A 424 23.32 4.54 6.59
CA PHE A 424 23.50 4.54 5.13
C PHE A 424 24.17 3.26 4.63
N VAL A 425 25.18 2.75 5.33
CA VAL A 425 25.81 1.46 4.96
C VAL A 425 24.81 0.32 5.01
N LEU A 426 24.01 0.21 6.08
CA LEU A 426 22.95 -0.83 6.19
C LEU A 426 21.91 -0.67 5.07
N LEU A 427 21.51 0.55 4.75
CA LEU A 427 20.56 0.81 3.68
C LEU A 427 21.14 0.41 2.32
N LEU A 428 22.40 0.74 2.04
CA LEU A 428 23.07 0.33 0.82
C LEU A 428 23.26 -1.20 0.75
N VAL A 429 23.60 -1.86 1.87
CA VAL A 429 23.68 -3.32 1.92
C VAL A 429 22.30 -3.93 1.62
N GLY A 430 21.23 -3.44 2.23
CA GLY A 430 19.87 -3.94 1.97
C GLY A 430 19.40 -3.71 0.52
N LEU A 431 19.87 -2.63 -0.14
CA LEU A 431 19.54 -2.35 -1.53
C LEU A 431 20.38 -3.15 -2.53
N PHE A 432 21.69 -3.36 -2.29
CA PHE A 432 22.61 -3.84 -3.31
C PHE A 432 23.20 -5.24 -3.08
N ALA A 433 23.07 -5.81 -1.87
CA ALA A 433 23.53 -7.19 -1.64
C ALA A 433 22.62 -8.19 -2.39
N LYS A 434 23.26 -9.23 -3.01
CA LYS A 434 22.58 -10.16 -3.92
C LYS A 434 21.96 -11.37 -3.22
N ASP A 435 22.47 -11.76 -2.05
CA ASP A 435 22.17 -13.05 -1.40
C ASP A 435 21.29 -12.92 -0.15
N LEU A 436 20.61 -11.76 0.02
CA LEU A 436 19.73 -11.54 1.17
C LEU A 436 18.31 -12.08 0.93
N THR A 437 17.76 -12.71 1.94
CA THR A 437 16.35 -13.09 1.98
C THR A 437 15.46 -11.84 2.08
N THR A 438 14.19 -11.94 1.71
CA THR A 438 13.22 -10.82 1.81
C THR A 438 13.15 -10.26 3.23
N SER A 439 13.24 -11.11 4.25
CA SER A 439 13.24 -10.69 5.66
C SER A 439 14.51 -9.90 6.03
N GLU A 440 15.66 -10.31 5.54
CA GLU A 440 16.95 -9.62 5.76
C GLU A 440 16.97 -8.27 5.03
N ILE A 441 16.45 -8.22 3.80
CA ILE A 441 16.30 -6.96 3.06
C ILE A 441 15.42 -5.98 3.86
N LEU A 442 14.25 -6.41 4.32
CA LEU A 442 13.34 -5.56 5.10
C LEU A 442 13.96 -5.08 6.42
N SER A 443 14.67 -5.96 7.12
CA SER A 443 15.32 -5.61 8.38
C SER A 443 16.51 -4.66 8.21
N THR A 444 17.33 -4.85 7.18
CA THR A 444 18.47 -3.95 6.87
C THR A 444 18.01 -2.59 6.37
N LEU A 445 16.99 -2.53 5.49
CA LEU A 445 16.42 -1.27 5.02
C LEU A 445 15.72 -0.52 6.15
N GLY A 446 14.87 -1.20 6.92
CA GLY A 446 14.16 -0.61 8.06
C GLY A 446 15.10 -0.15 9.17
N GLY A 447 16.06 -0.99 9.56
CA GLY A 447 17.10 -0.67 10.53
C GLY A 447 17.98 0.50 10.07
N GLY A 448 18.42 0.47 8.81
CA GLY A 448 19.18 1.55 8.19
C GLY A 448 18.43 2.88 8.22
N ALA A 449 17.16 2.90 7.80
CA ALA A 449 16.33 4.11 7.82
C ALA A 449 16.16 4.68 9.24
N VAL A 450 15.88 3.84 10.23
CA VAL A 450 15.76 4.25 11.64
C VAL A 450 17.07 4.87 12.13
N LEU A 451 18.22 4.25 11.84
CA LEU A 451 19.54 4.78 12.24
C LEU A 451 19.83 6.12 11.56
N ILE A 452 19.48 6.28 10.27
CA ILE A 452 19.62 7.56 9.56
C ILE A 452 18.76 8.63 10.20
N PHE A 453 17.48 8.35 10.50
CA PHE A 453 16.59 9.32 11.13
C PHE A 453 17.10 9.74 12.52
N ILE A 454 17.56 8.81 13.35
CA ILE A 454 18.16 9.11 14.65
C ILE A 454 19.45 9.94 14.47
N GLY A 455 20.32 9.52 13.58
CA GLY A 455 21.59 10.18 13.33
C GLY A 455 21.39 11.61 12.82
N VAL A 456 20.53 11.80 11.82
CA VAL A 456 20.22 13.13 11.27
C VAL A 456 19.51 14.00 12.31
N ALA A 457 18.58 13.46 13.11
CA ALA A 457 17.96 14.21 14.21
C ALA A 457 18.98 14.70 15.25
N LEU A 458 20.01 13.92 15.53
CA LEU A 458 21.08 14.30 16.45
C LEU A 458 22.09 15.31 15.80
N VAL A 459 22.39 15.15 14.53
CA VAL A 459 23.27 16.06 13.77
C VAL A 459 22.56 17.39 13.48
N SER A 460 21.24 17.38 13.25
CA SER A 460 20.45 18.56 12.87
C SER A 460 20.56 19.70 13.89
N ALA A 461 20.80 19.42 15.16
CA ALA A 461 21.04 20.45 16.18
C ALA A 461 22.18 21.43 15.82
N ARG A 462 23.15 21.02 14.99
CA ARG A 462 24.25 21.88 14.53
C ARG A 462 23.95 22.64 13.24
N VAL A 463 23.17 22.04 12.37
CA VAL A 463 22.79 22.67 11.09
C VAL A 463 21.52 23.53 11.20
N ILE A 464 20.88 23.59 12.39
CA ILE A 464 19.70 24.42 12.61
C ILE A 464 19.96 25.89 12.32
N LYS A 465 21.05 26.47 12.83
CA LYS A 465 21.33 27.90 12.62
C LYS A 465 21.41 28.25 11.12
N PRO A 466 22.25 27.59 10.30
CA PRO A 466 22.32 27.91 8.87
C PRO A 466 21.01 27.58 8.14
N ILE A 467 20.33 26.49 8.48
CA ILE A 467 19.05 26.17 7.85
C ILE A 467 17.98 27.18 8.26
N ALA A 468 17.89 27.57 9.53
CA ALA A 468 16.92 28.57 10.00
C ALA A 468 17.10 29.91 9.30
N THR A 469 18.35 30.37 9.10
CA THR A 469 18.62 31.58 8.35
C THR A 469 18.25 31.49 6.87
N ALA A 470 18.50 30.34 6.23
CA ALA A 470 18.15 30.08 4.83
C ALA A 470 16.62 29.96 4.62
N VAL A 471 15.92 29.35 5.55
CA VAL A 471 14.47 29.08 5.46
C VAL A 471 13.61 30.26 5.93
N HIS A 472 14.16 31.14 6.77
CA HIS A 472 13.44 32.31 7.32
C HIS A 472 12.79 33.21 6.26
N PRO A 473 13.45 33.64 5.16
CA PRO A 473 12.81 34.47 4.14
C PRO A 473 11.65 33.74 3.45
N VAL A 474 11.80 32.43 3.18
CA VAL A 474 10.73 31.59 2.60
C VAL A 474 9.53 31.53 3.54
N GLY A 475 9.77 31.32 4.83
CA GLY A 475 8.72 31.32 5.86
C GLY A 475 8.01 32.66 5.96
N MET A 476 8.72 33.78 5.89
CA MET A 476 8.13 35.11 5.87
C MET A 476 7.19 35.32 4.69
N VAL A 477 7.67 35.01 3.48
CA VAL A 477 6.87 35.13 2.25
C VAL A 477 5.63 34.22 2.33
N ALA A 478 5.80 32.96 2.71
CA ALA A 478 4.71 32.00 2.80
C ALA A 478 3.64 32.41 3.85
N VAL A 479 4.04 32.88 5.04
CA VAL A 479 3.09 33.36 6.07
C VAL A 479 2.40 34.64 5.60
N THR A 480 3.07 35.50 4.88
CA THR A 480 2.48 36.74 4.35
C THR A 480 1.46 36.42 3.26
N LEU A 481 1.79 35.56 2.30
CA LEU A 481 0.86 35.09 1.26
C LEU A 481 -0.37 34.40 1.86
N LEU A 482 -0.17 33.50 2.81
CA LEU A 482 -1.28 32.82 3.50
C LEU A 482 -2.13 33.83 4.28
N SER A 483 -1.50 34.87 4.90
CA SER A 483 -2.24 35.93 5.59
C SER A 483 -3.10 36.76 4.63
N ILE A 484 -2.63 37.00 3.42
CA ILE A 484 -3.39 37.70 2.35
C ILE A 484 -4.59 36.82 1.93
N VAL A 485 -4.39 35.52 1.71
CA VAL A 485 -5.45 34.59 1.31
C VAL A 485 -6.54 34.46 2.41
N VAL A 486 -6.13 34.41 3.67
CA VAL A 486 -7.03 34.27 4.82
C VAL A 486 -7.63 35.64 5.25
N TRP A 487 -7.10 36.76 4.78
CA TRP A 487 -7.52 38.10 5.17
C TRP A 487 -9.01 38.36 4.93
N PRO A 488 -9.62 37.99 3.79
CA PRO A 488 -11.06 38.21 3.56
C PRO A 488 -11.92 37.53 4.62
N LEU A 489 -11.59 36.28 4.98
CA LEU A 489 -12.28 35.52 6.02
C LEU A 489 -12.05 36.15 7.42
N SER A 490 -10.84 36.59 7.71
CA SER A 490 -10.51 37.28 8.97
C SER A 490 -11.17 38.66 9.06
N PHE A 491 -11.34 39.37 7.95
CA PHE A 491 -12.06 40.62 7.83
C PHE A 491 -13.57 40.44 8.03
N LEU A 492 -14.16 39.41 7.41
CA LEU A 492 -15.56 39.05 7.60
C LEU A 492 -15.86 38.70 9.06
N PHE A 493 -14.97 37.88 9.67
CA PHE A 493 -15.09 37.53 11.08
C PHE A 493 -14.90 38.74 12.03
N TRP A 494 -14.04 39.68 11.66
CA TRP A 494 -13.88 40.97 12.36
C TRP A 494 -15.15 41.84 12.26
N LEU A 495 -15.76 41.92 11.08
CA LEU A 495 -17.03 42.60 10.86
C LEU A 495 -18.16 42.06 11.73
N ILE A 496 -18.29 40.72 11.77
CA ILE A 496 -19.30 40.02 12.61
C ILE A 496 -19.04 40.31 14.09
N ARG A 497 -17.81 40.26 14.56
CA ARG A 497 -17.47 40.57 15.96
C ARG A 497 -17.64 42.05 16.31
N ARG A 498 -17.39 42.93 15.39
CA ARG A 498 -17.62 44.35 15.56
C ARG A 498 -19.11 44.65 15.69
N ALA A 499 -19.94 44.02 14.87
CA ALA A 499 -21.42 44.12 14.95
C ALA A 499 -21.95 43.59 16.30
N LEU A 500 -21.29 42.58 16.90
CA LEU A 500 -21.59 42.05 18.24
C LEU A 500 -20.98 42.85 19.41
N ARG A 501 -20.51 44.12 19.18
CA ARG A 501 -19.87 45.01 20.18
C ARG A 501 -18.70 44.40 20.96
N ARG A 502 -18.02 43.37 20.43
CA ARG A 502 -16.84 42.69 21.03
C ARG A 502 -15.54 43.24 20.43
N GLY A 503 -15.35 44.54 20.34
CA GLY A 503 -14.23 45.33 19.80
C GLY A 503 -12.90 44.66 19.56
N PRO A 504 -12.71 43.87 18.49
CA PRO A 504 -11.40 43.35 18.11
C PRO A 504 -10.63 44.38 17.30
N GLU A 505 -9.34 44.47 17.48
CA GLU A 505 -8.49 45.30 16.64
C GLU A 505 -8.50 44.80 15.18
N PHE A 506 -8.27 45.73 14.23
CA PHE A 506 -8.26 45.45 12.79
C PHE A 506 -7.23 44.38 12.42
N PRO A 507 -7.54 43.39 11.57
CA PRO A 507 -6.60 42.37 11.16
C PRO A 507 -5.50 42.94 10.25
N SER A 508 -4.27 43.11 10.76
CA SER A 508 -3.13 43.60 9.96
C SER A 508 -2.45 42.45 9.21
N VAL A 509 -2.20 42.64 7.94
CA VAL A 509 -1.49 41.73 7.05
C VAL A 509 0.03 41.88 7.14
N MET A 510 0.52 43.10 7.52
CA MET A 510 1.96 43.39 7.52
C MET A 510 2.75 42.52 8.53
N PRO A 511 3.85 41.92 8.10
CA PRO A 511 4.75 41.19 8.98
C PRO A 511 5.43 42.14 9.96
N ASP A 512 5.40 41.80 11.25
CA ASP A 512 6.15 42.50 12.29
C ASP A 512 7.61 42.03 12.27
N ARG A 513 8.50 42.82 11.66
CA ARG A 513 9.92 42.47 11.47
C ARG A 513 10.63 42.19 12.78
N SER A 514 10.31 42.91 13.84
CA SER A 514 10.94 42.72 15.15
C SER A 514 10.57 41.37 15.78
N MET A 515 9.30 40.98 15.71
CA MET A 515 8.84 39.68 16.21
C MET A 515 9.38 38.51 15.41
N ASN A 516 9.54 38.66 14.10
CA ASN A 516 10.12 37.65 13.22
C ASN A 516 11.62 37.43 13.53
N ARG A 517 12.37 38.48 13.78
CA ARG A 517 13.79 38.43 14.17
C ARG A 517 13.93 37.73 15.52
N LEU A 518 13.11 38.09 16.50
CA LEU A 518 13.07 37.43 17.80
C LEU A 518 12.76 35.94 17.68
N ALA A 519 11.83 35.55 16.82
CA ALA A 519 11.50 34.15 16.58
C ALA A 519 12.67 33.36 15.98
N LEU A 520 13.42 33.98 15.03
CA LEU A 520 14.62 33.38 14.44
C LEU A 520 15.73 33.21 15.48
N GLU A 521 16.00 34.23 16.27
CA GLU A 521 17.04 34.18 17.32
C GLU A 521 16.68 33.16 18.40
N ASN A 522 15.41 33.07 18.79
CA ASN A 522 14.92 32.10 19.75
C ASN A 522 15.09 30.65 19.25
N SER A 523 14.78 30.39 17.97
CA SER A 523 14.98 29.07 17.35
C SER A 523 16.45 28.65 17.33
N GLY A 524 17.38 29.65 17.22
CA GLY A 524 18.82 29.41 17.24
C GLY A 524 19.45 29.31 18.63
N ARG A 525 18.79 29.82 19.67
CA ARG A 525 19.31 29.78 21.06
C ARG A 525 19.29 28.38 21.68
N SER A 526 18.28 27.55 21.32
CA SER A 526 18.15 26.18 21.82
C SER A 526 18.06 25.16 20.68
N PRO A 527 19.18 24.93 19.96
CA PRO A 527 19.18 24.14 18.73
C PRO A 527 18.81 22.68 18.95
N GLU A 528 19.12 22.09 20.11
CA GLU A 528 18.71 20.71 20.42
C GLU A 528 17.20 20.54 20.52
N ARG A 529 16.50 21.53 21.06
CA ARG A 529 15.04 21.54 21.16
C ARG A 529 14.38 21.73 19.80
N THR A 530 14.84 22.71 19.04
CA THR A 530 14.35 22.95 17.70
C THR A 530 14.58 21.73 16.81
N ALA A 531 15.74 21.06 16.94
CA ALA A 531 16.06 19.80 16.26
C ALA A 531 15.06 18.70 16.59
N SER A 532 14.77 18.53 17.88
CA SER A 532 13.86 17.50 18.33
C SER A 532 12.42 17.73 17.87
N SER A 533 11.97 18.98 17.84
CA SER A 533 10.65 19.34 17.31
C SER A 533 10.58 19.17 15.80
N ALA A 534 11.62 19.55 15.07
CA ALA A 534 11.73 19.42 13.62
C ALA A 534 11.82 17.95 13.17
N ALA A 535 12.45 17.07 13.99
CA ALA A 535 12.66 15.67 13.65
C ALA A 535 11.35 14.89 13.44
N ALA A 536 10.31 15.18 14.21
CA ALA A 536 9.00 14.54 14.03
C ALA A 536 8.40 14.84 12.64
N LEU A 537 8.48 16.11 12.20
CA LEU A 537 7.99 16.52 10.89
C LEU A 537 8.93 16.05 9.76
N MET A 538 10.23 16.03 10.01
CA MET A 538 11.24 15.52 9.09
C MET A 538 10.91 14.08 8.66
N ILE A 539 10.59 13.19 9.60
CA ILE A 539 10.28 11.80 9.30
C ILE A 539 9.02 11.71 8.44
N GLY A 540 7.95 12.42 8.83
CA GLY A 540 6.69 12.42 8.07
C GLY A 540 6.86 12.94 6.64
N LEU A 541 7.53 14.08 6.46
CA LEU A 541 7.75 14.65 5.13
C LEU A 541 8.79 13.89 4.30
N ALA A 542 9.78 13.24 4.93
CA ALA A 542 10.69 12.36 4.22
C ALA A 542 9.94 11.19 3.56
N LEU A 543 9.00 10.60 4.28
CA LEU A 543 8.19 9.51 3.76
C LEU A 543 7.25 9.98 2.64
N VAL A 544 6.58 11.15 2.81
CA VAL A 544 5.76 11.74 1.75
C VAL A 544 6.57 12.00 0.49
N THR A 545 7.75 12.58 0.65
CA THR A 545 8.66 12.88 -0.46
C THR A 545 9.14 11.59 -1.14
N LEU A 546 9.53 10.58 -0.38
CA LEU A 546 9.91 9.26 -0.90
C LEU A 546 8.82 8.68 -1.79
N VAL A 547 7.57 8.65 -1.29
CA VAL A 547 6.43 8.10 -2.03
C VAL A 547 6.13 8.94 -3.28
N ALA A 548 6.20 10.27 -3.17
CA ALA A 548 5.99 11.16 -4.31
C ALA A 548 7.05 10.95 -5.40
N VAL A 549 8.32 10.78 -5.03
CA VAL A 549 9.43 10.48 -5.96
C VAL A 549 9.23 9.14 -6.64
N LEU A 550 8.86 8.10 -5.87
CA LEU A 550 8.61 6.78 -6.44
C LEU A 550 7.45 6.81 -7.44
N ALA A 551 6.32 7.40 -7.04
CA ALA A 551 5.15 7.54 -7.91
C ALA A 551 5.46 8.30 -9.20
N ALA A 552 6.12 9.47 -9.09
CA ALA A 552 6.50 10.27 -10.25
C ALA A 552 7.50 9.52 -11.16
N SER A 553 8.45 8.79 -10.56
CA SER A 553 9.45 8.02 -11.30
C SER A 553 8.84 6.85 -12.04
N ILE A 554 7.93 6.09 -11.41
CA ILE A 554 7.23 4.99 -12.06
C ILE A 554 6.34 5.50 -13.21
N ILE A 555 5.51 6.52 -12.95
CA ILE A 555 4.60 7.09 -13.95
C ILE A 555 5.39 7.73 -15.10
N GLY A 556 6.42 8.53 -14.79
CA GLY A 556 7.24 9.19 -15.80
C GLY A 556 8.03 8.19 -16.65
N SER A 557 8.55 7.13 -16.03
CA SER A 557 9.26 6.06 -16.74
C SER A 557 8.31 5.28 -17.65
N PHE A 558 7.11 4.94 -17.17
CA PHE A 558 6.11 4.27 -17.97
C PHE A 558 5.71 5.11 -19.19
N LYS A 559 5.43 6.41 -18.99
CA LYS A 559 5.14 7.33 -20.10
C LYS A 559 6.27 7.35 -21.13
N GLY A 560 7.51 7.51 -20.65
CA GLY A 560 8.69 7.49 -21.51
C GLY A 560 8.87 6.18 -22.28
N ALA A 561 8.55 5.04 -21.64
CA ALA A 561 8.59 3.73 -22.31
C ALA A 561 7.54 3.59 -23.42
N VAL A 562 6.30 4.00 -23.14
CA VAL A 562 5.23 4.00 -24.16
C VAL A 562 5.61 4.93 -25.32
N ASP A 563 6.15 6.11 -25.02
CA ASP A 563 6.59 7.09 -26.03
C ASP A 563 7.76 6.57 -26.88
N ALA A 564 8.63 5.76 -26.32
CA ALA A 564 9.77 5.18 -27.02
C ALA A 564 9.40 3.98 -27.91
N ILE A 565 8.50 3.11 -27.41
CA ILE A 565 8.19 1.82 -28.04
C ILE A 565 6.99 1.92 -28.99
N PHE A 566 5.94 2.63 -28.61
CA PHE A 566 4.68 2.63 -29.32
C PHE A 566 4.65 3.66 -30.44
N THR A 567 4.70 3.19 -31.70
CA THR A 567 4.64 4.03 -32.88
C THR A 567 3.23 4.22 -33.43
N GLY A 568 2.27 3.40 -32.99
CA GLY A 568 0.86 3.51 -33.34
C GLY A 568 0.15 4.68 -32.67
N ASN A 569 -1.14 4.82 -32.91
CA ASN A 569 -1.97 5.90 -32.37
C ASN A 569 -3.16 5.42 -31.52
N TYR A 570 -3.47 4.13 -31.52
CA TYR A 570 -4.50 3.53 -30.66
C TYR A 570 -4.01 2.26 -29.97
N ALA A 571 -4.54 2.04 -28.76
CA ALA A 571 -4.41 0.81 -28.00
C ALA A 571 -5.80 0.26 -27.67
N ILE A 572 -6.02 -1.04 -27.83
CA ILE A 572 -7.19 -1.73 -27.30
C ILE A 572 -6.78 -2.42 -26.02
N THR A 573 -7.44 -2.08 -24.92
CA THR A 573 -7.14 -2.56 -23.58
C THR A 573 -8.41 -3.12 -22.92
N PRO A 574 -8.28 -3.97 -21.88
CA PRO A 574 -9.44 -4.34 -21.09
C PRO A 574 -10.01 -3.11 -20.36
N VAL A 575 -11.34 -3.00 -20.29
CA VAL A 575 -12.04 -1.95 -19.54
C VAL A 575 -11.71 -2.05 -18.06
N ASN A 576 -11.65 -3.27 -17.51
CA ASN A 576 -11.16 -3.53 -16.17
C ASN A 576 -9.69 -4.00 -16.22
N GLN A 577 -8.77 -3.06 -16.09
CA GLN A 577 -7.35 -3.31 -16.20
C GLN A 577 -6.74 -3.97 -14.95
N THR A 578 -7.49 -4.03 -13.85
CA THR A 578 -7.08 -4.74 -12.61
C THR A 578 -7.48 -6.21 -12.63
N SER A 579 -8.34 -6.63 -13.57
CA SER A 579 -8.70 -8.03 -13.72
C SER A 579 -7.64 -8.79 -14.54
N VAL A 580 -7.45 -10.05 -14.21
CA VAL A 580 -6.55 -10.97 -14.94
C VAL A 580 -7.06 -11.27 -16.36
N THR A 581 -8.26 -10.82 -16.68
CA THR A 581 -8.91 -11.03 -18.00
C THR A 581 -8.38 -10.03 -19.02
N GLY A 582 -7.64 -10.51 -20.01
CA GLY A 582 -7.21 -9.72 -21.15
C GLY A 582 -8.35 -9.41 -22.13
N VAL A 583 -7.99 -8.78 -23.23
CA VAL A 583 -8.88 -8.53 -24.38
C VAL A 583 -9.04 -9.84 -25.18
N PRO A 584 -10.26 -10.26 -25.55
CA PRO A 584 -10.46 -11.39 -26.45
C PRO A 584 -9.71 -11.22 -27.77
N ILE A 585 -9.09 -12.28 -28.26
CA ILE A 585 -8.41 -12.26 -29.57
C ILE A 585 -9.39 -11.85 -30.71
N ALA A 586 -10.66 -12.23 -30.55
CA ALA A 586 -11.72 -11.87 -31.48
C ALA A 586 -11.97 -10.34 -31.55
N ALA A 587 -11.77 -9.60 -30.44
CA ALA A 587 -11.89 -8.15 -30.45
C ALA A 587 -10.80 -7.48 -31.31
N ALA A 588 -9.54 -7.95 -31.18
CA ALA A 588 -8.45 -7.48 -32.06
C ALA A 588 -8.72 -7.79 -33.54
N LYS A 589 -9.25 -8.97 -33.85
CA LYS A 589 -9.65 -9.33 -35.22
C LYS A 589 -10.79 -8.46 -35.75
N ALA A 590 -11.74 -8.06 -34.89
CA ALA A 590 -12.81 -7.14 -35.28
C ALA A 590 -12.26 -5.73 -35.57
N ALA A 591 -11.37 -5.23 -34.73
CA ALA A 591 -10.70 -3.94 -34.93
C ALA A 591 -9.83 -3.91 -36.20
N ALA A 592 -9.14 -5.01 -36.53
CA ALA A 592 -8.32 -5.13 -37.74
C ALA A 592 -9.11 -4.93 -39.05
N ARG A 593 -10.44 -5.14 -39.03
CA ARG A 593 -11.32 -4.97 -40.20
C ARG A 593 -11.83 -3.55 -40.36
N VAL A 594 -11.53 -2.65 -39.42
CA VAL A 594 -11.96 -1.26 -39.51
C VAL A 594 -11.20 -0.56 -40.64
N ARG A 595 -11.96 0.15 -41.46
CA ARG A 595 -11.36 0.91 -42.58
C ARG A 595 -10.38 1.96 -42.06
N GLY A 596 -9.19 2.00 -42.61
CA GLY A 596 -8.12 2.92 -42.19
C GLY A 596 -7.12 2.33 -41.19
N VAL A 597 -7.29 1.09 -40.76
CA VAL A 597 -6.25 0.38 -40.01
C VAL A 597 -5.12 0.00 -40.95
N GLU A 598 -3.93 0.54 -40.70
CA GLU A 598 -2.72 0.30 -41.49
C GLU A 598 -1.93 -0.89 -40.93
N ALA A 599 -1.84 -0.98 -39.60
CA ALA A 599 -1.14 -2.05 -38.90
C ALA A 599 -1.77 -2.34 -37.54
N ILE A 600 -1.71 -3.60 -37.13
CA ILE A 600 -2.18 -4.07 -35.84
C ILE A 600 -1.27 -5.16 -35.32
N SER A 601 -0.99 -5.13 -34.03
CA SER A 601 -0.29 -6.19 -33.32
C SER A 601 -0.79 -6.32 -31.87
N SER A 602 -0.96 -7.55 -31.43
CA SER A 602 -1.37 -7.86 -30.07
C SER A 602 -0.24 -8.48 -29.29
N VAL A 603 -0.19 -8.19 -28.00
CA VAL A 603 0.73 -8.83 -27.07
C VAL A 603 -0.07 -9.74 -26.13
N ARG A 604 0.32 -11.00 -26.05
CA ARG A 604 -0.17 -11.98 -25.07
C ARG A 604 0.85 -12.16 -23.98
N ALA A 605 0.41 -12.50 -22.78
CA ALA A 605 1.30 -12.76 -21.66
C ALA A 605 0.88 -14.02 -20.89
N GLY A 606 1.87 -14.75 -20.39
CA GLY A 606 1.68 -15.93 -19.56
C GLY A 606 2.93 -16.23 -18.75
N PHE A 607 2.88 -17.24 -17.91
CA PHE A 607 4.04 -17.70 -17.14
C PHE A 607 4.53 -19.05 -17.64
N GLY A 608 5.85 -19.19 -17.78
CA GLY A 608 6.53 -20.43 -18.11
C GLY A 608 7.76 -20.62 -17.23
N LEU A 609 8.26 -21.86 -17.13
CA LEU A 609 9.56 -22.07 -16.53
C LEU A 609 10.65 -21.88 -17.58
N VAL A 610 11.53 -20.93 -17.33
CA VAL A 610 12.73 -20.69 -18.12
C VAL A 610 13.93 -20.84 -17.20
N TYR A 611 14.85 -21.75 -17.52
CA TYR A 611 15.96 -22.12 -16.64
C TYR A 611 15.52 -22.48 -15.21
N GLY A 612 14.38 -23.19 -15.08
CA GLY A 612 13.84 -23.63 -13.78
C GLY A 612 13.20 -22.53 -12.93
N LYS A 613 13.12 -21.29 -13.42
CA LYS A 613 12.46 -20.14 -12.76
C LYS A 613 11.16 -19.80 -13.46
N SER A 614 10.12 -19.49 -12.68
CA SER A 614 8.88 -18.95 -13.22
C SER A 614 9.16 -17.56 -13.78
N THR A 615 8.99 -17.41 -15.08
CA THR A 615 9.29 -16.19 -15.84
C THR A 615 8.05 -15.80 -16.64
N MET A 616 7.73 -14.49 -16.67
CA MET A 616 6.70 -13.99 -17.56
C MET A 616 7.20 -14.06 -18.98
N VAL A 617 6.49 -14.81 -19.80
CA VAL A 617 6.74 -14.93 -21.23
C VAL A 617 5.64 -14.20 -21.98
N THR A 618 6.00 -13.56 -23.10
CA THR A 618 5.05 -12.85 -23.94
C THR A 618 5.07 -13.39 -25.35
N ALA A 619 4.04 -13.05 -26.09
CA ALA A 619 3.95 -13.41 -27.48
C ALA A 619 3.32 -12.29 -28.31
N VAL A 620 3.73 -12.17 -29.57
CA VAL A 620 3.28 -11.13 -30.49
C VAL A 620 2.67 -11.74 -31.76
N ASP A 621 1.66 -11.03 -32.27
CA ASP A 621 1.04 -11.37 -33.57
C ASP A 621 0.95 -10.15 -34.50
N GLY A 622 0.40 -10.36 -35.71
CA GLY A 622 0.12 -9.29 -36.67
C GLY A 622 1.40 -8.73 -37.29
N GLN A 623 1.52 -7.41 -37.25
CA GLN A 623 2.65 -6.66 -37.84
C GLN A 623 3.38 -5.87 -36.75
N PRO A 624 4.09 -6.55 -35.83
CA PRO A 624 4.67 -5.89 -34.65
C PRO A 624 5.72 -4.83 -35.04
N SER A 625 6.49 -5.01 -36.12
CA SER A 625 7.49 -4.03 -36.57
C SER A 625 6.89 -2.67 -36.95
N GLN A 626 5.59 -2.61 -37.32
CA GLN A 626 4.95 -1.35 -37.70
C GLN A 626 4.34 -0.57 -36.53
N VAL A 627 4.09 -1.23 -35.41
CA VAL A 627 3.47 -0.62 -34.21
C VAL A 627 4.41 -0.57 -33.01
N PHE A 628 5.52 -1.34 -33.02
CA PHE A 628 6.56 -1.31 -32.00
C PHE A 628 7.88 -0.87 -32.58
N ARG A 629 8.64 -0.11 -31.82
CA ARG A 629 10.05 0.24 -32.09
C ARG A 629 10.90 -0.24 -30.93
N LEU A 630 11.88 -1.10 -31.22
CA LEU A 630 12.79 -1.63 -30.22
C LEU A 630 14.21 -1.11 -30.43
N VAL A 631 14.97 -1.00 -29.32
CA VAL A 631 16.40 -0.73 -29.40
C VAL A 631 17.13 -2.06 -29.47
N TRP A 632 17.52 -2.46 -30.65
CA TRP A 632 18.18 -3.73 -30.91
C TRP A 632 19.64 -3.69 -30.50
N LYS A 633 20.08 -4.76 -29.81
CA LYS A 633 21.49 -5.06 -29.62
C LYS A 633 21.96 -6.04 -30.70
N THR A 634 21.11 -7.01 -31.02
CA THR A 634 21.32 -7.96 -32.10
C THR A 634 19.97 -8.31 -32.70
N GLY A 635 19.84 -8.22 -33.99
CA GLY A 635 18.56 -8.36 -34.72
C GLY A 635 18.07 -7.02 -35.29
N SER A 636 16.86 -6.97 -35.79
CA SER A 636 16.24 -5.81 -36.43
C SER A 636 14.72 -5.85 -36.24
N GLU A 637 13.99 -4.81 -36.66
CA GLU A 637 12.53 -4.79 -36.61
C GLU A 637 11.92 -5.96 -37.39
N SER A 638 12.51 -6.37 -38.53
CA SER A 638 12.05 -7.54 -39.30
C SER A 638 12.17 -8.87 -38.52
N THR A 639 13.03 -8.93 -37.49
CA THR A 639 13.12 -10.11 -36.62
C THR A 639 11.82 -10.35 -35.87
N LEU A 640 11.07 -9.27 -35.49
CA LEU A 640 9.77 -9.40 -34.82
C LEU A 640 8.71 -10.05 -35.72
N ASP A 641 8.72 -9.75 -37.02
CA ASP A 641 7.76 -10.30 -37.96
C ASP A 641 8.11 -11.73 -38.37
N SER A 642 9.40 -12.12 -38.23
CA SER A 642 9.95 -13.41 -38.71
C SER A 642 10.23 -14.43 -37.60
N LEU A 643 9.60 -14.31 -36.41
CA LEU A 643 9.84 -15.23 -35.28
C LEU A 643 9.49 -16.69 -35.58
N GLY A 644 8.56 -16.93 -36.50
CA GLY A 644 8.14 -18.29 -36.90
C GLY A 644 7.61 -19.12 -35.72
N ALA A 645 7.81 -20.43 -35.78
CA ALA A 645 7.33 -21.35 -34.72
C ALA A 645 8.30 -21.43 -33.52
N ASN A 646 9.60 -21.29 -33.78
CA ASN A 646 10.64 -21.57 -32.76
C ASN A 646 11.54 -20.37 -32.47
N GLY A 647 11.32 -19.21 -33.07
CA GLY A 647 12.10 -18.01 -32.80
C GLY A 647 11.62 -17.28 -31.54
N ALA A 648 12.56 -16.76 -30.79
CA ALA A 648 12.29 -15.91 -29.63
C ALA A 648 13.23 -14.71 -29.61
N ILE A 649 12.77 -13.58 -29.10
CA ILE A 649 13.60 -12.45 -28.74
C ILE A 649 13.71 -12.37 -27.22
N VAL A 650 14.84 -11.90 -26.72
CA VAL A 650 15.09 -11.77 -25.28
C VAL A 650 15.62 -10.40 -24.92
N THR A 651 15.39 -9.96 -23.67
CA THR A 651 15.98 -8.72 -23.18
C THR A 651 17.49 -8.87 -23.01
N ASP A 652 18.24 -7.78 -23.12
CA ASP A 652 19.71 -7.77 -22.96
C ASP A 652 20.15 -8.15 -21.54
N ALA A 653 19.35 -7.83 -20.54
CA ALA A 653 19.58 -8.20 -19.15
C ALA A 653 19.42 -9.73 -18.96
N PHE A 654 18.36 -10.31 -19.54
CA PHE A 654 18.12 -11.75 -19.51
C PHE A 654 19.21 -12.51 -20.29
N ALA A 655 19.57 -12.02 -21.48
CA ALA A 655 20.65 -12.62 -22.29
C ALA A 655 21.99 -12.63 -21.54
N LYS A 656 22.34 -11.52 -20.86
CA LYS A 656 23.57 -11.45 -20.05
C LYS A 656 23.56 -12.41 -18.87
N SER A 657 22.43 -12.52 -18.14
CA SER A 657 22.32 -13.36 -16.94
C SER A 657 22.41 -14.86 -17.26
N HIS A 658 22.07 -15.24 -18.49
CA HIS A 658 22.07 -16.64 -18.95
C HIS A 658 23.08 -16.91 -20.08
N HIS A 659 24.00 -15.95 -20.35
CA HIS A 659 25.05 -16.06 -21.38
C HIS A 659 24.50 -16.42 -22.77
N LEU A 660 23.32 -15.87 -23.16
CA LEU A 660 22.69 -16.14 -24.42
C LEU A 660 23.26 -15.27 -25.56
N GLN A 661 23.42 -15.87 -26.71
CA GLN A 661 23.79 -15.24 -27.97
C GLN A 661 22.72 -15.53 -29.02
N PRO A 662 22.69 -14.84 -30.17
CA PRO A 662 21.85 -15.24 -31.31
C PRO A 662 22.03 -16.72 -31.63
N HIS A 663 20.92 -17.38 -31.94
CA HIS A 663 20.81 -18.82 -32.18
C HIS A 663 21.03 -19.74 -30.96
N SER A 664 21.26 -19.21 -29.77
CA SER A 664 21.31 -20.02 -28.55
C SER A 664 19.98 -20.74 -28.33
N PRO A 665 20.00 -22.03 -27.92
CA PRO A 665 18.78 -22.75 -27.57
C PRO A 665 18.15 -22.16 -26.31
N LEU A 666 16.83 -22.05 -26.29
CA LEU A 666 16.03 -21.52 -25.21
C LEU A 666 14.84 -22.43 -24.95
N THR A 667 14.78 -23.03 -23.80
CA THR A 667 13.68 -23.91 -23.43
C THR A 667 12.70 -23.22 -22.50
N VAL A 668 11.42 -23.24 -22.89
CA VAL A 668 10.30 -22.73 -22.09
C VAL A 668 9.36 -23.88 -21.76
N VAL A 669 9.15 -24.17 -20.47
CA VAL A 669 8.17 -25.17 -20.05
C VAL A 669 6.86 -24.48 -19.69
N THR A 670 5.77 -24.89 -20.35
CA THR A 670 4.43 -24.31 -20.14
C THR A 670 3.82 -24.79 -18.82
N PRO A 671 2.74 -24.16 -18.32
CA PRO A 671 2.03 -24.62 -17.13
C PRO A 671 1.54 -26.07 -17.22
N ALA A 672 1.22 -26.54 -18.42
CA ALA A 672 0.84 -27.93 -18.69
C ALA A 672 2.02 -28.91 -18.71
N GLY A 673 3.25 -28.43 -18.53
CA GLY A 673 4.45 -29.27 -18.57
C GLY A 673 4.99 -29.57 -19.97
N LYS A 674 4.43 -28.94 -21.01
CA LYS A 674 4.93 -29.09 -22.37
C LYS A 674 6.18 -28.23 -22.56
N THR A 675 7.23 -28.83 -23.10
CA THR A 675 8.48 -28.14 -23.40
C THR A 675 8.40 -27.52 -24.80
N LEU A 676 8.75 -26.23 -24.88
CA LEU A 676 8.90 -25.48 -26.11
C LEU A 676 10.38 -25.25 -26.33
N ASP A 677 10.91 -25.80 -27.41
CA ASP A 677 12.30 -25.62 -27.80
C ASP A 677 12.38 -24.45 -28.77
N LEU A 678 12.88 -23.33 -28.27
CA LEU A 678 13.01 -22.08 -28.99
C LEU A 678 14.48 -21.76 -29.28
N SER A 679 14.73 -20.84 -30.20
CA SER A 679 16.05 -20.31 -30.51
C SER A 679 16.03 -18.79 -30.40
N VAL A 680 17.06 -18.19 -29.83
CA VAL A 680 17.18 -16.75 -29.71
C VAL A 680 17.39 -16.12 -31.08
N SER A 681 16.39 -15.44 -31.62
CA SER A 681 16.44 -14.75 -32.93
C SER A 681 16.96 -13.31 -32.80
N GLY A 682 16.85 -12.70 -31.63
CA GLY A 682 17.32 -11.33 -31.42
C GLY A 682 17.40 -10.96 -29.94
N ILE A 683 18.22 -9.95 -29.66
CA ILE A 683 18.41 -9.39 -28.32
C ILE A 683 18.12 -7.90 -28.37
N PHE A 684 17.22 -7.41 -27.53
CA PHE A 684 16.84 -6.01 -27.50
C PHE A 684 17.06 -5.41 -26.10
N LYS A 685 17.27 -4.10 -26.04
CA LYS A 685 17.37 -3.34 -24.81
C LYS A 685 16.02 -2.67 -24.51
N PRO A 686 15.32 -3.05 -23.45
CA PRO A 686 14.13 -2.33 -23.04
C PRO A 686 14.43 -0.86 -22.76
N PRO A 687 13.53 0.08 -23.07
CA PRO A 687 13.69 1.46 -22.65
C PRO A 687 13.54 1.61 -21.12
N THR A 688 13.94 2.75 -20.64
CA THR A 688 13.64 3.14 -19.25
C THR A 688 12.11 3.27 -19.13
N GLY A 689 11.54 2.59 -18.14
CA GLY A 689 10.08 2.48 -17.97
C GLY A 689 9.54 1.07 -18.14
N GLY A 690 10.39 0.15 -18.56
CA GLY A 690 10.04 -1.25 -18.74
C GLY A 690 9.88 -1.65 -20.20
N SER A 691 9.66 -2.92 -20.41
CA SER A 691 9.43 -3.50 -21.72
C SER A 691 7.93 -3.64 -21.98
N ALA A 692 7.51 -3.41 -23.21
CA ALA A 692 6.19 -3.83 -23.69
C ALA A 692 6.09 -5.37 -23.76
N PHE A 693 7.23 -6.04 -23.66
CA PHE A 693 7.39 -7.48 -23.72
C PHE A 693 7.99 -8.01 -22.40
N GLY A 694 7.79 -9.31 -22.13
CA GLY A 694 8.51 -9.98 -21.05
C GLY A 694 9.99 -10.17 -21.35
N ASP A 695 10.68 -10.89 -20.48
CA ASP A 695 12.09 -11.23 -20.71
C ASP A 695 12.31 -12.14 -21.92
N VAL A 696 11.29 -12.93 -22.27
CA VAL A 696 11.25 -13.83 -23.42
C VAL A 696 9.97 -13.59 -24.19
N THR A 697 10.09 -13.33 -25.51
CA THR A 697 8.96 -13.10 -26.41
C THR A 697 9.08 -13.97 -27.64
N PHE A 698 8.01 -14.63 -28.01
CA PHE A 698 7.95 -15.51 -29.18
C PHE A 698 6.64 -15.31 -29.97
N SER A 699 6.35 -16.15 -30.97
CA SER A 699 5.16 -15.94 -31.84
C SER A 699 3.88 -16.30 -31.08
N ALA A 700 2.83 -15.52 -31.30
CA ALA A 700 1.50 -15.79 -30.77
C ALA A 700 0.91 -17.13 -31.23
N LYS A 701 1.27 -17.60 -32.44
CA LYS A 701 0.86 -18.91 -32.92
C LYS A 701 1.36 -20.04 -32.01
N THR A 702 2.63 -19.96 -31.60
CA THR A 702 3.22 -20.92 -30.66
C THR A 702 2.59 -20.80 -29.28
N PHE A 703 2.29 -19.56 -28.83
CA PHE A 703 1.65 -19.31 -27.55
C PHE A 703 0.24 -19.91 -27.49
N ASP A 704 -0.62 -19.60 -28.49
CA ASP A 704 -2.02 -20.02 -28.54
C ASP A 704 -2.18 -21.56 -28.60
N ALA A 705 -1.22 -22.24 -29.23
CA ALA A 705 -1.21 -23.70 -29.31
C ALA A 705 -0.81 -24.40 -27.99
N ASN A 706 -0.18 -23.68 -27.04
CA ASN A 706 0.47 -24.29 -25.90
C ASN A 706 0.07 -23.70 -24.53
N PHE A 707 -0.60 -22.53 -24.53
CA PHE A 707 -1.12 -21.91 -23.31
C PHE A 707 -2.64 -21.94 -23.29
N GLN A 708 -3.21 -22.08 -22.09
CA GLN A 708 -4.65 -22.17 -21.90
C GLN A 708 -5.29 -20.77 -21.84
N ASP A 709 -6.50 -20.62 -22.40
CA ASP A 709 -7.26 -19.37 -22.42
C ASP A 709 -6.46 -18.14 -22.91
N PRO A 710 -5.80 -18.18 -24.08
CA PRO A 710 -4.98 -17.07 -24.54
C PRO A 710 -5.83 -15.82 -24.76
N THR A 711 -5.42 -14.72 -24.14
CA THR A 711 -6.01 -13.38 -24.31
C THR A 711 -4.93 -12.35 -24.60
N ASN A 712 -5.30 -11.27 -25.24
CA ASN A 712 -4.38 -10.17 -25.48
C ASN A 712 -4.29 -9.32 -24.20
N MET A 713 -3.09 -9.10 -23.71
CA MET A 713 -2.83 -8.14 -22.66
C MET A 713 -3.21 -6.72 -23.12
N TYR A 714 -2.84 -6.40 -24.35
CA TYR A 714 -3.27 -5.22 -25.11
C TYR A 714 -3.04 -5.46 -26.60
N THR A 715 -3.70 -4.66 -27.44
CA THR A 715 -3.50 -4.65 -28.88
C THR A 715 -3.20 -3.24 -29.34
N LEU A 716 -2.10 -3.02 -30.04
CA LEU A 716 -1.70 -1.73 -30.56
C LEU A 716 -2.05 -1.62 -32.05
N LEU A 717 -2.50 -0.43 -32.45
CA LEU A 717 -2.93 -0.18 -33.82
C LEU A 717 -2.32 1.13 -34.36
N LYS A 718 -2.09 1.12 -35.66
CA LYS A 718 -1.81 2.31 -36.46
C LYS A 718 -2.95 2.54 -37.40
N MET A 719 -3.56 3.72 -37.38
CA MET A 719 -4.65 4.11 -38.24
C MET A 719 -4.28 5.32 -39.08
N ALA A 720 -4.71 5.34 -40.29
CA ALA A 720 -4.62 6.51 -41.16
C ALA A 720 -5.36 7.71 -40.54
N GLY A 721 -4.76 8.88 -40.69
CA GLY A 721 -5.32 10.11 -40.07
C GLY A 721 -5.10 10.28 -38.60
N GLY A 722 -4.43 9.34 -37.90
CA GLY A 722 -4.05 9.47 -36.50
C GLY A 722 -5.18 9.28 -35.50
N GLY A 723 -5.04 9.84 -34.31
CA GLY A 723 -5.97 9.71 -33.15
C GLY A 723 -7.17 10.65 -33.27
N THR A 724 -8.01 10.53 -34.27
CA THR A 724 -9.19 11.37 -34.51
C THR A 724 -10.45 10.81 -33.87
N GLU A 725 -11.45 11.66 -33.62
CA GLU A 725 -12.75 11.25 -33.08
C GLU A 725 -13.49 10.28 -33.98
N ALA A 726 -13.37 10.46 -35.28
CA ALA A 726 -13.94 9.57 -36.29
C ALA A 726 -13.36 8.15 -36.19
N ASN A 727 -12.03 8.04 -36.04
CA ASN A 727 -11.36 6.76 -35.89
C ASN A 727 -11.72 6.10 -34.56
N SER A 728 -11.83 6.87 -33.49
CA SER A 728 -12.28 6.38 -32.19
C SER A 728 -13.68 5.78 -32.25
N LYS A 729 -14.63 6.51 -32.89
CA LYS A 729 -16.00 6.05 -33.06
C LYS A 729 -16.10 4.79 -33.96
N ALA A 730 -15.26 4.70 -34.99
CA ALA A 730 -15.21 3.52 -35.86
C ALA A 730 -14.71 2.27 -35.07
N LEU A 731 -13.67 2.43 -34.25
CA LEU A 731 -13.17 1.36 -33.38
C LEU A 731 -14.21 0.97 -32.34
N ASP A 732 -14.85 1.94 -31.65
CA ASP A 732 -15.90 1.67 -30.65
C ASP A 732 -17.06 0.90 -31.26
N THR A 733 -17.46 1.23 -32.51
CA THR A 733 -18.48 0.50 -33.24
C THR A 733 -18.07 -0.94 -33.54
N ALA A 734 -16.83 -1.17 -33.97
CA ALA A 734 -16.30 -2.51 -34.19
C ALA A 734 -16.17 -3.34 -32.91
N LEU A 735 -15.93 -2.67 -31.78
CA LEU A 735 -15.81 -3.29 -30.43
C LEU A 735 -17.15 -3.41 -29.69
N ALA A 736 -18.29 -2.97 -30.28
CA ALA A 736 -19.59 -3.03 -29.61
C ALA A 736 -20.00 -4.45 -29.15
N GLY A 737 -19.51 -5.49 -29.84
CA GLY A 737 -19.68 -6.89 -29.45
C GLY A 737 -18.76 -7.36 -28.32
N PHE A 738 -17.82 -6.52 -27.86
CA PHE A 738 -16.78 -6.83 -26.86
C PHE A 738 -16.70 -5.76 -25.77
N PRO A 739 -17.71 -5.63 -24.93
CA PRO A 739 -17.81 -4.54 -23.95
C PRO A 739 -16.74 -4.58 -22.84
N ASN A 740 -15.90 -5.62 -22.77
CA ASN A 740 -14.70 -5.67 -21.94
C ASN A 740 -13.45 -5.06 -22.60
N ALA A 741 -13.53 -4.71 -23.90
CA ALA A 741 -12.48 -4.10 -24.67
C ALA A 741 -12.82 -2.63 -24.97
N GLN A 742 -11.86 -1.74 -24.83
CA GLN A 742 -12.00 -0.32 -25.14
C GLN A 742 -10.86 0.15 -26.04
N ALA A 743 -11.18 0.94 -27.05
CA ALA A 743 -10.19 1.63 -27.84
C ALA A 743 -9.78 2.92 -27.14
N GLN A 744 -8.49 3.13 -26.98
CA GLN A 744 -7.91 4.31 -26.34
C GLN A 744 -6.89 4.94 -27.28
N THR A 745 -6.87 6.26 -27.36
CA THR A 745 -5.74 6.94 -27.99
C THR A 745 -4.48 6.70 -27.16
N ARG A 746 -3.31 6.92 -27.74
CA ARG A 746 -2.02 6.77 -27.06
C ARG A 746 -1.97 7.52 -25.71
N GLN A 747 -2.48 8.77 -25.68
CA GLN A 747 -2.53 9.55 -24.43
C GLN A 747 -3.48 8.93 -23.41
N GLN A 748 -4.69 8.53 -23.82
CA GLN A 748 -5.65 7.85 -22.93
C GLN A 748 -5.10 6.53 -22.39
N PHE A 749 -4.32 5.80 -23.20
CA PHE A 749 -3.66 4.58 -22.79
C PHE A 749 -2.64 4.85 -21.66
N VAL A 750 -1.78 5.83 -21.83
CA VAL A 750 -0.82 6.24 -20.78
C VAL A 750 -1.54 6.68 -19.50
N ASP A 751 -2.59 7.49 -19.64
CA ASP A 751 -3.35 8.01 -18.49
C ASP A 751 -4.09 6.87 -17.76
N SER A 752 -4.68 5.93 -18.48
CA SER A 752 -5.41 4.80 -17.89
C SER A 752 -4.46 3.81 -17.18
N GLN A 753 -3.28 3.57 -17.72
CA GLN A 753 -2.26 2.73 -17.08
C GLN A 753 -1.73 3.40 -15.81
N SER A 754 -1.49 4.72 -15.86
CA SER A 754 -1.07 5.49 -14.70
C SER A 754 -2.14 5.52 -13.61
N ALA A 755 -3.42 5.55 -13.98
CA ALA A 755 -4.55 5.55 -13.06
C ALA A 755 -4.66 4.25 -12.25
N GLN A 756 -4.09 3.14 -12.71
CA GLN A 756 -4.04 1.88 -11.94
C GLN A 756 -3.23 2.00 -10.63
N LEU A 757 -2.31 2.96 -10.57
CA LEU A 757 -1.55 3.24 -9.34
C LEU A 757 -2.35 4.05 -8.32
N ASN A 758 -3.42 4.72 -8.75
CA ASN A 758 -4.19 5.62 -7.87
C ASN A 758 -4.75 4.95 -6.60
N PRO A 759 -5.32 3.73 -6.63
CA PRO A 759 -5.78 3.07 -5.42
C PRO A 759 -4.66 2.83 -4.40
N ILE A 760 -3.49 2.39 -4.87
CA ILE A 760 -2.30 2.17 -4.03
C ILE A 760 -1.82 3.50 -3.45
N LEU A 761 -1.71 4.54 -4.30
CA LEU A 761 -1.31 5.88 -3.86
C LEU A 761 -2.31 6.47 -2.87
N MET A 762 -3.61 6.23 -3.04
CA MET A 762 -4.65 6.74 -2.12
C MET A 762 -4.52 6.09 -0.73
N VAL A 763 -4.31 4.79 -0.65
CA VAL A 763 -4.02 4.11 0.63
C VAL A 763 -2.75 4.68 1.27
N LEU A 764 -1.70 4.88 0.48
CA LEU A 764 -0.46 5.52 0.91
C LEU A 764 -0.71 6.92 1.47
N TYR A 765 -1.46 7.77 0.76
CA TYR A 765 -1.77 9.14 1.21
C TYR A 765 -2.57 9.14 2.51
N VAL A 766 -3.52 8.23 2.70
CA VAL A 766 -4.25 8.11 3.98
C VAL A 766 -3.29 7.78 5.12
N LEU A 767 -2.38 6.83 4.93
CA LEU A 767 -1.37 6.49 5.95
C LEU A 767 -0.41 7.65 6.22
N LEU A 768 -0.03 8.40 5.17
CA LEU A 768 0.80 9.60 5.31
C LEU A 768 0.09 10.71 6.08
N VAL A 769 -1.21 10.91 5.89
CA VAL A 769 -2.02 11.86 6.68
C VAL A 769 -1.96 11.50 8.16
N PHE A 770 -2.03 10.21 8.53
CA PHE A 770 -1.84 9.77 9.92
C PHE A 770 -0.43 10.11 10.45
N SER A 771 0.61 9.88 9.66
CA SER A 771 1.99 10.22 10.04
C SER A 771 2.17 11.73 10.24
N ILE A 772 1.59 12.54 9.35
CA ILE A 772 1.57 14.00 9.48
C ILE A 772 0.82 14.41 10.74
N PHE A 773 -0.32 13.80 11.03
CA PHE A 773 -1.11 14.09 12.23
C PHE A 773 -0.30 13.82 13.51
N ILE A 774 0.42 12.70 13.60
CA ILE A 774 1.33 12.40 14.72
C ILE A 774 2.41 13.47 14.83
N SER A 775 2.96 13.93 13.71
CA SER A 775 3.98 14.98 13.67
C SER A 775 3.44 16.33 14.18
N VAL A 776 2.21 16.69 13.79
CA VAL A 776 1.50 17.89 14.29
C VAL A 776 1.34 17.81 15.80
N VAL A 777 0.86 16.69 16.32
CA VAL A 777 0.75 16.46 17.77
C VAL A 777 2.11 16.62 18.46
N GLY A 778 3.17 16.06 17.87
CA GLY A 778 4.54 16.20 18.36
C GLY A 778 4.99 17.66 18.48
N ILE A 779 4.75 18.47 17.42
CA ILE A 779 5.07 19.91 17.42
C ILE A 779 4.24 20.65 18.50
N ILE A 780 2.93 20.38 18.61
CA ILE A 780 2.06 20.97 19.65
C ILE A 780 2.61 20.71 21.04
N VAL A 781 2.94 19.45 21.32
CA VAL A 781 3.50 19.03 22.62
C VAL A 781 4.77 19.81 22.94
N MET A 782 5.69 19.88 21.99
CA MET A 782 6.97 20.56 22.15
C MET A 782 6.79 22.07 22.33
N LEU A 783 5.92 22.71 21.57
CA LEU A 783 5.63 24.14 21.71
C LEU A 783 4.99 24.46 23.07
N VAL A 784 4.03 23.64 23.53
CA VAL A 784 3.41 23.80 24.86
C VAL A 784 4.47 23.70 25.95
N LEU A 785 5.38 22.73 25.86
CA LEU A 785 6.46 22.55 26.84
C LEU A 785 7.45 23.72 26.81
N THR A 786 7.84 24.18 25.61
CA THR A 786 8.74 25.35 25.46
C THR A 786 8.14 26.61 26.08
N ILE A 787 6.82 26.83 25.93
CA ILE A 787 6.13 27.98 26.53
C ILE A 787 6.16 27.87 28.06
N TYR A 788 5.94 26.68 28.66
CA TYR A 788 6.03 26.50 30.10
C TYR A 788 7.43 26.78 30.67
N GLU A 789 8.50 26.38 29.96
CA GLU A 789 9.86 26.67 30.36
C GLU A 789 10.24 28.14 30.29
N ARG A 790 9.64 28.86 29.32
CA ARG A 790 9.88 30.28 29.05
C ARG A 790 8.80 31.18 29.60
N THR A 791 7.99 30.70 30.60
CA THR A 791 6.89 31.45 31.18
C THR A 791 7.37 32.78 31.77
N ARG A 792 8.49 32.79 32.49
CA ARG A 792 9.11 34.00 33.10
C ARG A 792 9.63 34.97 32.01
N GLU A 793 10.32 34.46 30.95
CA GLU A 793 10.78 35.31 29.84
C GLU A 793 9.60 35.95 29.12
N ILE A 794 8.57 35.19 28.79
CA ILE A 794 7.34 35.70 28.14
C ILE A 794 6.61 36.69 29.05
N GLY A 795 6.58 36.44 30.35
CA GLY A 795 6.05 37.35 31.38
C GLY A 795 6.80 38.68 31.42
N MET A 796 8.15 38.65 31.42
CA MET A 796 9.00 39.87 31.37
C MET A 796 8.79 40.65 30.08
N LEU A 797 8.77 39.99 28.91
CA LEU A 797 8.52 40.63 27.63
C LEU A 797 7.13 41.33 27.61
N ARG A 798 6.13 40.72 28.23
CA ARG A 798 4.80 41.34 28.37
C ARG A 798 4.77 42.50 29.38
N ALA A 799 5.57 42.40 30.46
CA ALA A 799 5.69 43.51 31.43
C ALA A 799 6.36 44.77 30.79
N ILE A 800 7.28 44.55 29.83
CA ILE A 800 7.94 45.64 29.08
C ILE A 800 7.03 46.21 27.95
N GLY A 801 5.82 45.62 27.73
CA GLY A 801 4.84 46.19 26.82
C GLY A 801 4.55 45.38 25.54
N ILE A 802 5.08 44.14 25.37
CA ILE A 802 4.72 43.25 24.24
C ILE A 802 3.24 42.85 24.37
N THR A 803 2.45 43.14 23.35
CA THR A 803 1.03 42.82 23.28
C THR A 803 0.75 41.33 23.16
N GLN A 804 -0.46 40.91 23.53
CA GLN A 804 -0.90 39.49 23.31
C GLN A 804 -0.84 39.06 21.84
N ARG A 805 -1.03 39.98 20.88
CA ARG A 805 -0.94 39.71 19.45
C ARG A 805 0.49 39.47 19.02
N GLN A 806 1.42 40.29 19.51
CA GLN A 806 2.84 40.13 19.21
C GLN A 806 3.38 38.83 19.78
N THR A 807 2.99 38.44 21.00
CA THR A 807 3.32 37.14 21.57
C THR A 807 2.80 35.99 20.72
N ARG A 808 1.54 36.03 20.26
CA ARG A 808 0.99 34.99 19.37
C ARG A 808 1.72 34.93 18.03
N ARG A 809 2.10 36.06 17.45
CA ARG A 809 2.86 36.12 16.19
C ARG A 809 4.24 35.52 16.37
N MET A 810 4.97 35.90 17.43
CA MET A 810 6.30 35.37 17.72
C MET A 810 6.28 33.84 17.78
N ILE A 811 5.36 33.24 18.55
CA ILE A 811 5.26 31.78 18.72
C ILE A 811 4.86 31.09 17.42
N ARG A 812 3.95 31.69 16.61
CA ARG A 812 3.61 31.14 15.29
C ARG A 812 4.80 31.14 14.34
N HIS A 813 5.57 32.21 14.29
CA HIS A 813 6.76 32.26 13.46
C HIS A 813 7.84 31.26 13.90
N GLU A 814 8.04 31.11 15.22
CA GLU A 814 8.94 30.08 15.76
C GLU A 814 8.50 28.66 15.34
N ALA A 815 7.20 28.37 15.40
CA ALA A 815 6.66 27.11 14.94
C ALA A 815 6.82 26.89 13.43
N VAL A 816 6.59 27.92 12.60
CA VAL A 816 6.78 27.84 11.15
C VAL A 816 8.26 27.64 10.79
N ILE A 817 9.19 28.33 11.44
CA ILE A 817 10.63 28.12 11.24
C ILE A 817 11.00 26.67 11.59
N THR A 818 10.52 26.17 12.73
CA THR A 818 10.77 24.78 13.15
C THR A 818 10.19 23.77 12.15
N ALA A 819 8.97 24.02 11.65
CA ALA A 819 8.33 23.17 10.67
C ALA A 819 9.04 23.20 9.31
N LEU A 820 9.51 24.36 8.88
CA LEU A 820 10.29 24.48 7.64
C LEU A 820 11.66 23.81 7.73
N ILE A 821 12.32 23.87 8.89
CA ILE A 821 13.56 23.12 9.13
C ILE A 821 13.29 21.62 9.00
N GLY A 822 12.24 21.13 9.67
CA GLY A 822 11.83 19.73 9.56
C GLY A 822 11.46 19.36 8.11
N GLY A 823 10.76 20.27 7.43
CA GLY A 823 10.39 20.11 6.02
C GLY A 823 11.59 20.01 5.09
N ALA A 824 12.55 20.93 5.20
CA ALA A 824 13.75 20.93 4.38
C ALA A 824 14.59 19.66 4.57
N LEU A 825 14.79 19.26 5.83
CA LEU A 825 15.50 18.01 6.16
C LEU A 825 14.72 16.78 5.68
N GLY A 826 13.40 16.79 5.83
CA GLY A 826 12.54 15.70 5.41
C GLY A 826 12.52 15.55 3.88
N ILE A 827 12.31 16.63 3.15
CA ILE A 827 12.37 16.63 1.68
C ILE A 827 13.74 16.15 1.20
N GLY A 828 14.83 16.65 1.79
CA GLY A 828 16.19 16.23 1.44
C GLY A 828 16.42 14.72 1.65
N LEU A 829 16.04 14.19 2.81
CA LEU A 829 16.16 12.75 3.09
C LEU A 829 15.24 11.91 2.19
N GLY A 830 14.00 12.36 1.98
CA GLY A 830 13.05 11.66 1.10
C GLY A 830 13.53 11.60 -0.35
N LEU A 831 14.17 12.67 -0.84
CA LEU A 831 14.83 12.69 -2.16
C LEU A 831 15.98 11.69 -2.22
N ILE A 832 16.86 11.68 -1.20
CA ILE A 832 17.99 10.74 -1.15
C ILE A 832 17.49 9.30 -1.16
N PHE A 833 16.52 8.97 -0.30
CA PHE A 833 15.94 7.62 -0.27
C PHE A 833 15.23 7.28 -1.57
N GLY A 834 14.52 8.25 -2.18
CA GLY A 834 13.85 8.09 -3.46
C GLY A 834 14.82 7.78 -4.59
N VAL A 835 15.91 8.54 -4.70
CA VAL A 835 16.95 8.31 -5.71
C VAL A 835 17.59 6.93 -5.55
N LEU A 836 17.95 6.56 -4.31
CA LEU A 836 18.58 5.27 -4.03
C LEU A 836 17.65 4.09 -4.38
N LEU A 837 16.36 4.21 -4.01
CA LEU A 837 15.38 3.16 -4.27
C LEU A 837 15.05 3.05 -5.77
N VAL A 838 14.87 4.19 -6.46
CA VAL A 838 14.66 4.22 -7.92
C VAL A 838 15.86 3.61 -8.66
N HIS A 839 17.09 3.92 -8.23
CA HIS A 839 18.29 3.34 -8.85
C HIS A 839 18.39 1.81 -8.74
N ARG A 840 17.76 1.22 -7.71
CA ARG A 840 17.67 -0.24 -7.54
C ARG A 840 16.60 -0.88 -8.40
N MET A 841 15.58 -0.12 -8.80
CA MET A 841 14.49 -0.64 -9.63
C MET A 841 14.93 -0.75 -11.08
N PRO A 842 14.91 -1.97 -11.66
CA PRO A 842 15.25 -2.14 -13.07
C PRO A 842 14.28 -1.33 -13.93
N TYR A 843 14.82 -0.66 -14.95
CA TYR A 843 14.05 0.10 -15.95
C TYR A 843 13.27 1.31 -15.42
N VAL A 844 13.49 1.78 -14.17
CA VAL A 844 12.86 3.00 -13.66
C VAL A 844 13.87 4.13 -13.66
N SER A 845 13.53 5.25 -14.31
CA SER A 845 14.32 6.49 -14.28
C SER A 845 13.84 7.40 -13.17
N PHE A 846 14.76 8.19 -12.63
CA PHE A 846 14.42 9.20 -11.64
C PHE A 846 13.70 10.39 -12.28
N TYR A 847 12.51 10.70 -11.76
CA TYR A 847 11.75 11.91 -12.09
C TYR A 847 11.52 12.74 -10.83
N LEU A 848 11.86 14.02 -10.90
CA LEU A 848 11.70 14.95 -9.79
C LEU A 848 10.25 15.47 -9.75
N PRO A 849 9.47 15.15 -8.70
CA PRO A 849 8.08 15.60 -8.57
C PRO A 849 7.99 17.03 -8.05
N VAL A 850 8.37 18.04 -8.85
CA VAL A 850 8.49 19.45 -8.41
C VAL A 850 7.20 19.97 -7.77
N SER A 851 6.04 19.69 -8.36
CA SER A 851 4.73 20.13 -7.86
C SER A 851 4.43 19.56 -6.47
N GLN A 852 4.72 18.26 -6.25
CA GLN A 852 4.53 17.60 -4.97
C GLN A 852 5.53 18.10 -3.91
N LEU A 853 6.77 18.41 -4.30
CA LEU A 853 7.77 18.99 -3.39
C LEU A 853 7.37 20.40 -2.93
N ILE A 854 6.85 21.23 -3.83
CA ILE A 854 6.29 22.53 -3.48
C ILE A 854 5.10 22.35 -2.53
N LEU A 855 4.21 21.41 -2.80
CA LEU A 855 3.08 21.08 -1.92
C LEU A 855 3.55 20.65 -0.53
N CYS A 856 4.59 19.83 -0.43
CA CYS A 856 5.22 19.44 0.85
C CYS A 856 5.77 20.66 1.61
N GLY A 857 6.40 21.60 0.90
CA GLY A 857 6.88 22.87 1.50
C GLY A 857 5.73 23.73 2.02
N VAL A 858 4.67 23.88 1.26
CA VAL A 858 3.43 24.59 1.68
C VAL A 858 2.78 23.87 2.86
N ALA A 859 2.69 22.56 2.81
CA ALA A 859 2.16 21.74 3.91
C ALA A 859 2.96 21.94 5.20
N ALA A 860 4.29 22.01 5.14
CA ALA A 860 5.12 22.28 6.31
C ALA A 860 4.76 23.63 6.95
N VAL A 861 4.55 24.70 6.15
CA VAL A 861 4.11 26.01 6.66
C VAL A 861 2.75 25.91 7.33
N VAL A 862 1.77 25.29 6.66
CA VAL A 862 0.41 25.11 7.18
C VAL A 862 0.43 24.33 8.50
N ILE A 863 1.20 23.24 8.55
CA ILE A 863 1.37 22.42 9.76
C ILE A 863 1.96 23.26 10.90
N GLY A 864 2.99 24.06 10.63
CA GLY A 864 3.60 24.95 11.62
C GLY A 864 2.60 25.96 12.20
N ILE A 865 1.75 26.55 11.35
CA ILE A 865 0.71 27.50 11.77
C ILE A 865 -0.36 26.78 12.59
N VAL A 866 -0.89 25.66 12.12
CA VAL A 866 -1.95 24.89 12.81
C VAL A 866 -1.47 24.40 14.17
N ALA A 867 -0.26 23.84 14.24
CA ALA A 867 0.33 23.37 15.48
C ALA A 867 0.55 24.50 16.51
N ALA A 868 0.80 25.72 16.06
CA ALA A 868 0.99 26.88 16.93
C ALA A 868 -0.30 27.50 17.45
N ILE A 869 -1.49 27.22 16.89
CA ILE A 869 -2.75 27.90 17.25
C ILE A 869 -3.03 27.80 18.76
N PHE A 870 -3.03 26.59 19.29
CA PHE A 870 -3.34 26.33 20.70
C PHE A 870 -2.21 26.83 21.64
N PRO A 871 -0.92 26.50 21.42
CA PRO A 871 0.16 27.00 22.26
C PRO A 871 0.27 28.51 22.28
N ALA A 872 0.16 29.18 21.13
CA ALA A 872 0.26 30.64 21.04
C ALA A 872 -0.88 31.36 21.76
N ARG A 873 -2.11 30.81 21.70
CA ARG A 873 -3.25 31.37 22.46
C ARG A 873 -3.03 31.26 23.96
N ARG A 874 -2.46 30.14 24.41
CA ARG A 874 -2.17 29.90 25.82
C ARG A 874 -1.08 30.84 26.35
N ALA A 875 0.03 30.97 25.62
CA ALA A 875 1.11 31.89 25.99
C ALA A 875 0.66 33.36 26.07
N ALA A 876 -0.20 33.78 25.15
CA ALA A 876 -0.72 35.15 25.15
C ALA A 876 -1.67 35.46 26.31
N LYS A 877 -2.27 34.46 26.95
CA LYS A 877 -3.17 34.58 28.11
C LYS A 877 -2.48 34.46 29.47
N LEU A 878 -1.15 34.26 29.50
CA LEU A 878 -0.39 34.16 30.76
C LEU A 878 -0.61 35.42 31.61
N ASN A 879 -0.88 35.24 32.91
CA ASN A 879 -0.93 36.34 33.84
C ASN A 879 0.51 36.82 34.10
N VAL A 880 0.78 38.12 33.89
CA VAL A 880 2.12 38.70 33.96
C VAL A 880 2.66 38.63 35.41
N LEU A 881 1.80 38.89 36.39
CA LEU A 881 2.19 38.83 37.80
C LEU A 881 2.55 37.41 38.24
N GLU A 882 1.71 36.44 37.93
CA GLU A 882 1.97 35.02 38.20
C GLU A 882 3.22 34.50 37.48
N ALA A 883 3.43 34.96 36.22
CA ALA A 883 4.58 34.56 35.40
C ALA A 883 5.92 35.09 35.98
N LEU A 884 5.93 36.26 36.63
CA LEU A 884 7.11 36.85 37.28
C LEU A 884 7.41 36.18 38.64
N GLN A 885 6.37 35.68 39.32
CA GLN A 885 6.49 34.95 40.58
C GLN A 885 6.80 33.46 40.38
N TYR A 886 6.78 32.99 39.12
CA TYR A 886 7.07 31.61 38.79
C TYR A 886 8.59 31.34 38.91
N GLU A 887 8.97 30.61 39.98
CA GLU A 887 10.32 30.11 40.23
C GLU A 887 10.68 28.87 39.41
#